data_a3f2f0ae421baede96b56c50221a1553
#
_entry.id   a3f2f0ae421baede96b56c50221a1553
#
_cell.length_a   1.000
_cell.length_b   1.000
_cell.length_c   1.000
_cell.angle_alpha   90.00
_cell.angle_beta   90.00
_cell.angle_gamma   90.00
#
_symmetry.space_group_name_H-M   'P 1'
#
loop_
_entity.id
_entity.type
_entity.pdbx_description
1 polymer ?
#
loop_
_entity_poly.entity_id
_entity_poly.type
_entity_poly.pdbx_seq_one_letter_code
_entity_poly.pdbx_strand_id
1 'polypeptide(L)'
;MTLSIIALSTKRLFLFPNNNLNHHGLLAIAIATILYPYQVMAEEQFNPDALNLGIENQVADINNLDYFSYAGGQLPGVYSVDIYLNNKLIDNRQVRFIFNEEKKTLTPEITKQDLLNWGVKGSVIPQSNQQIKNETITDIARIIPNATYQYDFSRARLSFSIPQIALYNYGHGYISPTQWNDGINAAFVNYTYRQNKYWYHDQHNSNSLFLGLRSGVNVGAWRLRNHSNYNKNSDNSSQWNSLQTYVERDIRSLKSRLTIGETASDNDVLESIPYRGIKLASDESMLPQSQRGFAPVVRGIAQSNAVVTVRQNNSVIYQTSVPPGEFAISDLYPTSYSGDLQVTIEEADGTTRTFSQPFSAVPMMQRAGSLKYSVDIGKYHADTAAKKPNFFQTSAIYGLPYNLSIYGGTLISADYQAYALGTGVNLGYLGAVSADITHAKTTLINDDEAQGQSYRIQYSKYLPDTKTGFSLASYRYSTKNYYDFSAANERFSHLYRKKKQFQLSVSQSLGDMGYLSLNGYQQYYWYQDRVDRNVNVSFNSNYRALSYSVSYAYNKRQESGLTDQILSINFSLPFNIAQNNNWLSYRYNSSKQGDSISSVSLSGTQLEDNNLQYDISQNYNHSRQEYSGSVNGNYSASGGEISAGYSYDKRYQSMNWGANGALLIHQGGITPSRTIYDSAILIKAEDVDNLKVSSAQSLYTNNQGYAVIPNVSRYERNKVTVDPASLTGNNDVELTSTTVIPTKGAIVLADFKARKGARVLANLHYNGTPLPFGTQVEIYQNGQVLSSGIVANDGEVFLNGVPEQSQLRAKWGNSAVEQCQTTLNVDLSLEKIQFLQLDCR
;
A
#
# COMPACT_ATOMS: atom_id res chain seq x y z
N MET A 1 18.04 35.58 -26.15
CA MET A 1 17.11 36.28 -27.03
C MET A 1 15.70 36.05 -26.54
N THR A 2 15.14 37.07 -26.00
CA THR A 2 13.83 37.35 -25.44
C THR A 2 12.68 37.06 -26.38
N LEU A 3 11.58 36.53 -25.85
CA LEU A 3 10.24 37.07 -26.14
C LEU A 3 9.22 36.57 -25.12
N SER A 4 8.83 37.48 -24.26
CA SER A 4 7.70 37.42 -23.35
C SER A 4 6.39 37.58 -24.12
N ILE A 5 5.31 36.88 -23.74
CA ILE A 5 3.96 37.32 -24.02
C ILE A 5 3.13 37.26 -22.73
N ILE A 6 2.64 38.44 -22.42
CA ILE A 6 1.81 38.88 -21.32
C ILE A 6 0.37 38.40 -21.54
N ALA A 7 -0.23 37.80 -20.53
CA ALA A 7 -1.67 37.61 -20.47
C ALA A 7 -2.30 38.64 -19.51
N LEU A 8 -3.14 39.47 -20.05
CA LEU A 8 -3.93 40.46 -19.28
C LEU A 8 -5.26 39.85 -18.85
N SER A 9 -5.50 39.96 -17.56
CA SER A 9 -6.80 39.74 -16.91
C SER A 9 -7.72 40.92 -17.13
N THR A 10 -8.98 40.70 -17.40
CA THR A 10 -10.04 41.67 -17.10
C THR A 10 -11.20 41.05 -16.33
N LYS A 11 -11.33 41.48 -15.08
CA LYS A 11 -12.52 41.43 -14.24
C LYS A 11 -13.45 42.60 -14.55
N ARG A 12 -14.73 42.41 -14.28
CA ARG A 12 -15.82 43.38 -13.96
C ARG A 12 -16.91 43.48 -15.04
N LEU A 13 -18.18 43.70 -14.75
CA LEU A 13 -19.02 43.79 -13.52
C LEU A 13 -20.50 43.84 -14.00
N PHE A 14 -21.36 43.37 -13.17
CA PHE A 14 -22.84 43.46 -13.24
C PHE A 14 -23.37 44.87 -13.51
N LEU A 15 -24.52 44.94 -14.23
CA LEU A 15 -25.72 45.67 -13.78
C LEU A 15 -26.85 45.50 -14.82
N PHE A 16 -28.01 44.98 -14.39
CA PHE A 16 -29.28 45.14 -15.07
C PHE A 16 -29.81 46.57 -14.88
N PRO A 17 -30.70 47.17 -15.73
CA PRO A 17 -32.07 46.67 -15.90
C PRO A 17 -32.77 46.93 -17.27
N ASN A 18 -33.84 46.17 -17.45
CA ASN A 18 -35.11 46.50 -18.13
C ASN A 18 -35.24 46.82 -19.63
N ASN A 19 -36.00 45.91 -20.26
CA ASN A 19 -37.06 46.13 -21.29
C ASN A 19 -36.71 46.92 -22.58
N ASN A 20 -36.61 46.14 -23.65
CA ASN A 20 -37.44 46.32 -24.84
C ASN A 20 -37.14 45.22 -25.87
N LEU A 21 -38.14 44.43 -26.18
CA LEU A 21 -38.15 43.48 -27.29
C LEU A 21 -38.09 44.26 -28.61
N ASN A 22 -37.03 44.12 -29.38
CA ASN A 22 -36.97 44.53 -30.77
C ASN A 22 -36.52 43.37 -31.68
N HIS A 23 -37.22 43.28 -32.82
CA HIS A 23 -37.24 42.21 -33.84
C HIS A 23 -35.91 41.81 -34.51
N HIS A 24 -34.79 42.16 -33.98
CA HIS A 24 -33.47 41.77 -34.54
C HIS A 24 -32.87 40.48 -33.91
N GLY A 25 -33.48 39.90 -32.86
CA GLY A 25 -32.98 38.71 -32.17
C GLY A 25 -33.21 37.38 -32.95
N LEU A 26 -34.23 37.37 -33.82
CA LEU A 26 -34.56 36.15 -34.58
C LEU A 26 -33.67 35.96 -35.82
N LEU A 27 -33.06 37.00 -36.34
CA LEU A 27 -32.11 36.92 -37.47
C LEU A 27 -30.74 36.44 -37.02
N ALA A 28 -30.30 36.75 -35.81
CA ALA A 28 -29.02 36.30 -35.25
C ALA A 28 -29.04 34.81 -34.91
N ILE A 29 -30.18 34.25 -34.48
CA ILE A 29 -30.32 32.82 -34.22
C ILE A 29 -30.37 32.01 -35.52
N ALA A 30 -31.00 32.55 -36.60
CA ALA A 30 -31.01 31.90 -37.90
C ALA A 30 -29.64 31.90 -38.60
N ILE A 31 -28.80 32.89 -38.37
CA ILE A 31 -27.44 32.95 -38.92
C ILE A 31 -26.47 32.08 -38.09
N ALA A 32 -26.70 31.92 -36.77
CA ALA A 32 -25.90 31.02 -35.91
C ALA A 32 -26.16 29.53 -36.18
N THR A 33 -27.34 29.19 -36.69
CA THR A 33 -27.66 27.78 -37.07
C THR A 33 -27.13 27.41 -38.48
N ILE A 34 -26.77 28.39 -39.31
CA ILE A 34 -26.18 28.13 -40.67
C ILE A 34 -24.66 28.09 -40.60
N LEU A 35 -24.02 28.57 -39.52
CA LEU A 35 -22.57 28.56 -39.28
C LEU A 35 -22.10 27.50 -38.25
N TYR A 36 -22.91 26.46 -38.00
CA TYR A 36 -22.30 25.24 -37.48
C TYR A 36 -21.44 24.67 -38.59
N PRO A 37 -20.11 24.70 -38.48
CA PRO A 37 -19.32 23.91 -39.40
C PRO A 37 -19.74 22.46 -39.18
N TYR A 38 -20.41 21.86 -40.15
CA TYR A 38 -20.27 20.42 -40.30
C TYR A 38 -18.77 20.20 -40.32
N GLN A 39 -18.25 19.63 -39.26
CA GLN A 39 -16.96 18.97 -39.30
C GLN A 39 -17.14 17.84 -40.31
N VAL A 40 -16.97 18.17 -41.58
CA VAL A 40 -16.55 17.17 -42.55
C VAL A 40 -15.23 16.67 -41.99
N MET A 41 -15.25 15.51 -41.31
CA MET A 41 -14.03 14.77 -41.05
C MET A 41 -13.41 14.57 -42.43
N ALA A 42 -12.42 15.38 -42.79
CA ALA A 42 -11.56 15.09 -43.92
C ALA A 42 -10.98 13.69 -43.58
N GLU A 43 -11.35 12.68 -44.40
CA GLU A 43 -10.62 11.44 -44.39
C GLU A 43 -9.17 11.82 -44.67
N GLU A 44 -8.29 11.66 -43.71
CA GLU A 44 -6.85 11.77 -43.94
C GLU A 44 -6.50 10.56 -44.83
N GLN A 45 -6.54 10.78 -46.14
CA GLN A 45 -6.05 9.81 -47.11
C GLN A 45 -4.54 9.86 -47.09
N PHE A 46 -3.96 8.78 -46.57
CA PHE A 46 -2.52 8.57 -46.71
C PHE A 46 -2.17 8.50 -48.19
N ASN A 47 -1.32 9.40 -48.68
CA ASN A 47 -0.86 9.37 -50.07
C ASN A 47 0.32 8.39 -50.18
N PRO A 48 0.13 7.21 -50.83
CA PRO A 48 1.21 6.23 -50.97
C PRO A 48 2.41 6.80 -51.74
N ASP A 49 2.18 7.74 -52.65
CA ASP A 49 3.23 8.35 -53.47
C ASP A 49 4.18 9.22 -52.64
N ALA A 50 3.75 9.68 -51.45
CA ALA A 50 4.61 10.39 -50.54
C ALA A 50 5.70 9.52 -49.89
N LEU A 51 5.55 8.20 -49.91
CA LEU A 51 6.57 7.24 -49.46
C LEU A 51 7.56 6.90 -50.56
N ASN A 52 7.25 7.17 -51.80
CA ASN A 52 8.09 6.93 -52.97
C ASN A 52 9.11 8.04 -53.24
N LEU A 53 9.75 8.59 -52.22
CA LEU A 53 10.83 9.59 -52.37
C LEU A 53 12.10 8.87 -52.94
N GLY A 54 12.08 8.54 -54.23
CA GLY A 54 13.32 8.39 -54.97
C GLY A 54 13.67 7.01 -55.58
N ILE A 55 12.74 6.10 -55.76
CA ILE A 55 13.02 4.82 -56.45
C ILE A 55 12.02 4.66 -57.61
N GLU A 56 12.53 4.84 -58.83
CA GLU A 56 11.83 4.52 -60.02
C GLU A 56 11.54 2.98 -60.09
N ASN A 57 10.23 2.64 -60.26
CA ASN A 57 9.72 1.32 -60.57
C ASN A 57 9.51 0.27 -59.44
N GLN A 58 8.89 0.65 -58.34
CA GLN A 58 8.15 -0.36 -57.56
C GLN A 58 6.83 0.18 -57.06
N VAL A 59 5.75 -0.17 -57.70
CA VAL A 59 4.39 -0.02 -57.15
C VAL A 59 4.28 -1.06 -56.04
N ALA A 60 4.48 -0.61 -54.82
CA ALA A 60 4.14 -1.43 -53.65
C ALA A 60 2.65 -1.76 -53.71
N ASP A 61 2.31 -3.04 -53.63
CA ASP A 61 0.91 -3.47 -53.63
C ASP A 61 0.28 -3.01 -52.31
N ILE A 62 -0.68 -2.10 -52.47
CA ILE A 62 -1.17 -1.12 -51.47
C ILE A 62 -2.10 -1.77 -50.43
N ASN A 63 -2.39 -3.07 -50.55
CA ASN A 63 -3.46 -3.71 -49.78
C ASN A 63 -3.24 -3.72 -48.23
N ASN A 64 -2.02 -3.58 -47.74
CA ASN A 64 -1.75 -3.45 -46.27
C ASN A 64 -1.71 -1.99 -45.78
N LEU A 65 -1.55 -1.02 -46.69
CA LEU A 65 -1.58 0.40 -46.35
C LEU A 65 -3.01 0.89 -46.10
N ASP A 66 -4.02 0.17 -46.62
CA ASP A 66 -5.43 0.50 -46.38
C ASP A 66 -5.79 0.56 -44.89
N TYR A 67 -5.12 -0.23 -44.03
CA TYR A 67 -5.31 -0.19 -42.58
C TYR A 67 -4.83 1.14 -42.00
N PHE A 68 -3.86 1.80 -42.62
CA PHE A 68 -3.28 3.07 -42.15
C PHE A 68 -3.90 4.28 -42.87
N SER A 69 -4.75 4.09 -43.84
CA SER A 69 -5.42 5.17 -44.57
C SER A 69 -6.52 5.89 -43.79
N TYR A 70 -6.87 5.34 -42.62
CA TYR A 70 -7.89 5.90 -41.74
C TYR A 70 -7.26 6.44 -40.44
N ALA A 71 -7.81 7.52 -39.92
CA ALA A 71 -7.35 8.12 -38.66
C ALA A 71 -7.33 7.06 -37.53
N GLY A 72 -6.15 6.82 -36.95
CA GLY A 72 -5.95 5.78 -35.93
C GLY A 72 -5.87 4.35 -36.45
N GLY A 73 -5.65 4.17 -37.77
CA GLY A 73 -5.48 2.87 -38.42
C GLY A 73 -4.30 2.09 -37.85
N GLN A 74 -4.51 0.82 -37.57
CA GLN A 74 -3.54 -0.14 -37.08
C GLN A 74 -3.84 -1.54 -37.62
N LEU A 75 -2.82 -2.40 -37.63
CA LEU A 75 -2.97 -3.78 -38.02
C LEU A 75 -3.84 -4.55 -36.99
N PRO A 76 -4.66 -5.51 -37.45
CA PRO A 76 -5.31 -6.45 -36.54
C PRO A 76 -4.26 -7.26 -35.78
N GLY A 77 -4.50 -7.52 -34.49
CA GLY A 77 -3.53 -8.22 -33.67
C GLY A 77 -3.89 -8.26 -32.18
N VAL A 78 -2.98 -8.75 -31.37
CA VAL A 78 -3.12 -8.78 -29.90
C VAL A 78 -2.29 -7.66 -29.32
N TYR A 79 -2.93 -6.75 -28.60
CA TYR A 79 -2.30 -5.59 -28.00
C TYR A 79 -2.49 -5.59 -26.48
N SER A 80 -1.45 -5.23 -25.75
CA SER A 80 -1.54 -4.97 -24.32
C SER A 80 -2.16 -3.60 -24.11
N VAL A 81 -3.31 -3.52 -23.44
CA VAL A 81 -4.08 -2.28 -23.29
C VAL A 81 -4.52 -2.04 -21.85
N ASP A 82 -4.49 -0.78 -21.46
CA ASP A 82 -5.17 -0.27 -20.27
C ASP A 82 -6.65 -0.06 -20.58
N ILE A 83 -7.54 -0.78 -19.88
CA ILE A 83 -8.99 -0.73 -20.08
C ILE A 83 -9.61 0.25 -19.08
N TYR A 84 -10.32 1.23 -19.65
CA TYR A 84 -11.03 2.25 -18.87
C TYR A 84 -12.55 2.08 -19.04
N LEU A 85 -13.27 2.19 -17.91
CA LEU A 85 -14.74 2.26 -17.89
C LEU A 85 -15.16 3.61 -17.30
N ASN A 86 -15.87 4.43 -18.08
CA ASN A 86 -16.28 5.79 -17.68
C ASN A 86 -15.11 6.60 -17.09
N ASN A 87 -13.98 6.64 -17.80
CA ASN A 87 -12.72 7.30 -17.43
C ASN A 87 -11.95 6.71 -16.23
N LYS A 88 -12.37 5.56 -15.71
CA LYS A 88 -11.69 4.87 -14.61
C LYS A 88 -10.96 3.64 -15.14
N LEU A 89 -9.67 3.51 -14.82
CA LEU A 89 -8.89 2.30 -15.11
C LEU A 89 -9.47 1.11 -14.33
N ILE A 90 -9.90 0.07 -15.06
CA ILE A 90 -10.53 -1.12 -14.48
C ILE A 90 -9.74 -2.39 -14.72
N ASP A 91 -8.91 -2.44 -15.76
CA ASP A 91 -8.15 -3.64 -16.13
C ASP A 91 -6.90 -3.27 -16.94
N ASN A 92 -5.92 -4.18 -17.00
CA ASN A 92 -4.77 -4.13 -17.89
C ASN A 92 -4.50 -5.55 -18.38
N ARG A 93 -4.62 -5.78 -19.68
CA ARG A 93 -4.43 -7.10 -20.26
C ARG A 93 -4.22 -7.06 -21.78
N GLN A 94 -3.86 -8.19 -22.34
CA GLN A 94 -3.84 -8.38 -23.77
C GLN A 94 -5.29 -8.54 -24.29
N VAL A 95 -5.63 -7.75 -25.31
CA VAL A 95 -6.91 -7.79 -26.02
C VAL A 95 -6.62 -8.01 -27.50
N ARG A 96 -7.35 -8.95 -28.11
CA ARG A 96 -7.31 -9.14 -29.56
C ARG A 96 -8.20 -8.12 -30.25
N PHE A 97 -7.69 -7.50 -31.28
CA PHE A 97 -8.42 -6.57 -32.13
C PHE A 97 -8.56 -7.18 -33.54
N ILE A 98 -9.77 -7.13 -34.05
CA ILE A 98 -10.10 -7.55 -35.42
C ILE A 98 -10.52 -6.34 -36.24
N PHE A 99 -10.21 -6.35 -37.51
CA PHE A 99 -10.64 -5.29 -38.41
C PHE A 99 -12.11 -5.46 -38.78
N ASN A 100 -12.90 -4.40 -38.65
CA ASN A 100 -14.29 -4.36 -39.05
C ASN A 100 -14.37 -3.62 -40.38
N GLU A 101 -14.67 -4.35 -41.46
CA GLU A 101 -14.72 -3.81 -42.83
C GLU A 101 -15.84 -2.79 -43.03
N GLU A 102 -16.97 -2.91 -42.31
CA GLU A 102 -18.10 -1.96 -42.41
C GLU A 102 -17.75 -0.59 -41.73
N LYS A 103 -17.10 -0.65 -40.58
CA LYS A 103 -16.73 0.55 -39.80
C LYS A 103 -15.34 1.09 -40.13
N LYS A 104 -14.55 0.31 -40.89
CA LYS A 104 -13.13 0.58 -41.20
C LYS A 104 -12.28 0.93 -39.99
N THR A 105 -12.54 0.24 -38.86
CA THR A 105 -11.88 0.44 -37.58
C THR A 105 -11.56 -0.89 -36.92
N LEU A 106 -10.57 -0.89 -36.01
CA LEU A 106 -10.31 -2.02 -35.16
C LEU A 106 -11.39 -2.17 -34.09
N THR A 107 -11.87 -3.40 -33.93
CA THR A 107 -12.89 -3.78 -32.93
C THR A 107 -12.27 -4.70 -31.90
N PRO A 108 -12.33 -4.40 -30.61
CA PRO A 108 -11.81 -5.26 -29.55
C PRO A 108 -12.71 -6.48 -29.37
N GLU A 109 -12.11 -7.65 -29.21
CA GLU A 109 -12.80 -8.86 -28.79
C GLU A 109 -12.91 -8.90 -27.26
N ILE A 110 -14.12 -8.72 -26.73
CA ILE A 110 -14.45 -8.80 -25.31
C ILE A 110 -15.47 -9.90 -25.06
N THR A 111 -15.45 -10.48 -23.87
CA THR A 111 -16.39 -11.53 -23.49
C THR A 111 -17.51 -10.98 -22.58
N LYS A 112 -18.63 -11.71 -22.52
CA LYS A 112 -19.70 -11.44 -21.53
C LYS A 112 -19.16 -11.46 -20.10
N GLN A 113 -18.23 -12.37 -19.79
CA GLN A 113 -17.62 -12.47 -18.48
C GLN A 113 -16.80 -11.23 -18.14
N ASP A 114 -16.16 -10.61 -19.14
CA ASP A 114 -15.42 -9.36 -18.93
C ASP A 114 -16.35 -8.22 -18.51
N LEU A 115 -17.48 -8.06 -19.20
CA LEU A 115 -18.47 -7.04 -18.84
C LEU A 115 -19.01 -7.25 -17.43
N LEU A 116 -19.30 -8.49 -17.03
CA LEU A 116 -19.74 -8.82 -15.68
C LEU A 116 -18.65 -8.51 -14.64
N ASN A 117 -17.40 -8.85 -14.93
CA ASN A 117 -16.24 -8.55 -14.07
C ASN A 117 -16.01 -7.04 -13.92
N TRP A 118 -16.34 -6.25 -14.95
CA TRP A 118 -16.25 -4.78 -14.93
C TRP A 118 -17.45 -4.11 -14.27
N GLY A 119 -18.43 -4.90 -13.80
CA GLY A 119 -19.57 -4.40 -13.02
C GLY A 119 -20.81 -4.08 -13.82
N VAL A 120 -20.90 -4.57 -15.06
CA VAL A 120 -22.15 -4.50 -15.84
C VAL A 120 -23.19 -5.45 -15.24
N LYS A 121 -24.42 -5.00 -15.07
CA LYS A 121 -25.52 -5.80 -14.54
C LYS A 121 -25.85 -6.95 -15.49
N GLY A 122 -25.87 -8.18 -14.99
CA GLY A 122 -26.24 -9.33 -15.78
C GLY A 122 -27.65 -9.27 -16.39
N SER A 123 -28.56 -8.50 -15.77
CA SER A 123 -29.92 -8.25 -16.27
C SER A 123 -29.97 -7.39 -17.53
N VAL A 124 -28.93 -6.63 -17.82
CA VAL A 124 -28.85 -5.78 -19.03
C VAL A 124 -28.29 -6.56 -20.22
N ILE A 125 -27.57 -7.65 -19.95
CA ILE A 125 -26.95 -8.50 -20.98
C ILE A 125 -28.01 -9.53 -21.40
N PRO A 126 -28.41 -9.58 -22.66
CA PRO A 126 -29.43 -10.52 -23.13
C PRO A 126 -29.06 -11.97 -22.80
N GLN A 127 -30.04 -12.72 -22.30
CA GLN A 127 -29.89 -14.15 -22.00
C GLN A 127 -30.12 -14.98 -23.27
N SER A 128 -29.36 -14.77 -24.32
CA SER A 128 -29.39 -15.69 -25.46
C SER A 128 -28.49 -16.89 -25.12
N ASN A 129 -29.13 -18.04 -24.89
CA ASN A 129 -28.55 -19.37 -24.70
C ASN A 129 -27.51 -19.57 -23.58
N GLN A 130 -27.92 -20.27 -22.53
CA GLN A 130 -27.14 -20.64 -21.33
C GLN A 130 -25.87 -21.47 -21.59
N GLN A 131 -25.47 -21.74 -22.83
CA GLN A 131 -24.34 -22.62 -23.16
C GLN A 131 -23.05 -21.89 -23.57
N ILE A 132 -23.03 -20.59 -23.79
CA ILE A 132 -21.83 -19.90 -24.30
C ILE A 132 -21.31 -18.89 -23.26
N LYS A 133 -20.49 -19.37 -22.32
CA LYS A 133 -19.74 -18.52 -21.40
C LYS A 133 -18.70 -17.61 -22.06
N ASN A 134 -18.29 -17.94 -23.29
CA ASN A 134 -17.21 -17.30 -24.05
C ASN A 134 -17.67 -16.67 -25.36
N GLU A 135 -18.91 -16.19 -25.45
CA GLU A 135 -19.33 -15.45 -26.63
C GLU A 135 -18.58 -14.12 -26.74
N THR A 136 -17.84 -13.99 -27.84
CA THR A 136 -17.08 -12.77 -28.14
C THR A 136 -18.03 -11.66 -28.55
N ILE A 137 -17.93 -10.53 -27.92
CA ILE A 137 -18.72 -9.34 -28.16
C ILE A 137 -17.89 -8.38 -29.01
N THR A 138 -18.33 -8.12 -30.24
CA THR A 138 -17.68 -7.17 -31.15
C THR A 138 -18.41 -5.83 -31.23
N ASP A 139 -19.70 -5.79 -30.85
CA ASP A 139 -20.50 -4.58 -30.83
C ASP A 139 -21.21 -4.40 -29.49
N ILE A 140 -20.63 -3.62 -28.61
CA ILE A 140 -21.17 -3.37 -27.26
C ILE A 140 -22.50 -2.61 -27.29
N ALA A 141 -22.74 -1.76 -28.31
CA ALA A 141 -23.96 -0.95 -28.42
C ALA A 141 -25.21 -1.81 -28.70
N ARG A 142 -25.03 -2.98 -29.32
CA ARG A 142 -26.13 -3.95 -29.52
C ARG A 142 -26.57 -4.62 -28.24
N ILE A 143 -25.66 -4.73 -27.28
CA ILE A 143 -25.90 -5.39 -25.97
C ILE A 143 -26.38 -4.39 -24.95
N ILE A 144 -25.71 -3.24 -24.86
CA ILE A 144 -26.00 -2.19 -23.92
C ILE A 144 -26.33 -0.92 -24.70
N PRO A 145 -27.60 -0.50 -24.76
CA PRO A 145 -27.99 0.72 -25.48
C PRO A 145 -27.17 1.93 -24.98
N ASN A 146 -26.71 2.75 -25.91
CA ASN A 146 -25.88 3.94 -25.70
C ASN A 146 -24.47 3.65 -25.10
N ALA A 147 -24.01 2.41 -25.08
CA ALA A 147 -22.64 2.12 -24.76
C ALA A 147 -21.74 2.34 -25.99
N THR A 148 -20.56 2.91 -25.76
CA THR A 148 -19.55 3.15 -26.80
C THR A 148 -18.19 2.71 -26.31
N TYR A 149 -17.27 2.48 -27.25
CA TYR A 149 -15.85 2.32 -26.92
C TYR A 149 -14.99 3.18 -27.83
N GLN A 150 -13.80 3.52 -27.36
CA GLN A 150 -12.78 4.24 -28.10
C GLN A 150 -11.41 3.61 -27.78
N TYR A 151 -10.62 3.37 -28.80
CA TYR A 151 -9.26 2.89 -28.68
C TYR A 151 -8.26 3.97 -29.09
N ASP A 152 -7.36 4.31 -28.18
CA ASP A 152 -6.22 5.22 -28.41
C ASP A 152 -4.96 4.36 -28.45
N PHE A 153 -4.49 4.07 -29.65
CA PHE A 153 -3.31 3.23 -29.85
C PHE A 153 -2.04 3.85 -29.26
N SER A 154 -1.87 5.17 -29.41
CA SER A 154 -0.66 5.87 -28.96
C SER A 154 -0.44 5.76 -27.46
N ARG A 155 -1.53 5.58 -26.71
CA ARG A 155 -1.54 5.41 -25.25
C ARG A 155 -1.84 3.99 -24.80
N ALA A 156 -2.00 3.07 -25.75
CA ALA A 156 -2.48 1.71 -25.50
C ALA A 156 -3.74 1.68 -24.60
N ARG A 157 -4.68 2.61 -24.85
CA ARG A 157 -5.85 2.85 -24.00
C ARG A 157 -7.14 2.49 -24.69
N LEU A 158 -7.88 1.51 -24.13
CA LEU A 158 -9.22 1.12 -24.55
C LEU A 158 -10.25 1.66 -23.55
N SER A 159 -11.05 2.64 -23.97
CA SER A 159 -12.02 3.32 -23.13
C SER A 159 -13.44 2.91 -23.48
N PHE A 160 -14.21 2.43 -22.49
CA PHE A 160 -15.64 2.16 -22.60
C PHE A 160 -16.43 3.25 -21.89
N SER A 161 -17.48 3.74 -22.55
CA SER A 161 -18.53 4.57 -21.95
C SER A 161 -19.79 3.74 -21.85
N ILE A 162 -20.21 3.40 -20.64
CA ILE A 162 -21.41 2.61 -20.35
C ILE A 162 -22.36 3.39 -19.46
N PRO A 163 -23.67 3.50 -19.80
CA PRO A 163 -24.64 4.19 -18.96
C PRO A 163 -24.67 3.66 -17.54
N GLN A 164 -24.73 4.55 -16.55
CA GLN A 164 -24.69 4.16 -15.12
C GLN A 164 -25.85 3.25 -14.71
N ILE A 165 -27.01 3.34 -15.38
CA ILE A 165 -28.16 2.44 -15.13
C ILE A 165 -27.81 0.97 -15.43
N ALA A 166 -26.89 0.73 -16.36
CA ALA A 166 -26.42 -0.60 -16.76
C ALA A 166 -25.32 -1.14 -15.85
N LEU A 167 -24.78 -0.31 -14.95
CA LEU A 167 -23.71 -0.67 -14.02
C LEU A 167 -24.26 -0.88 -12.61
N TYR A 168 -23.64 -1.79 -11.87
CA TYR A 168 -23.85 -1.81 -10.43
C TYR A 168 -23.25 -0.56 -9.81
N ASN A 169 -23.97 0.07 -8.90
CA ASN A 169 -23.46 1.21 -8.14
C ASN A 169 -22.51 0.71 -7.03
N TYR A 170 -21.38 0.19 -7.45
CA TYR A 170 -20.34 -0.19 -6.50
C TYR A 170 -19.59 1.04 -6.00
N GLY A 171 -19.23 1.06 -4.72
CA GLY A 171 -18.40 2.12 -4.15
C GLY A 171 -17.09 2.34 -4.91
N HIS A 172 -16.54 3.53 -4.83
CA HIS A 172 -15.26 3.87 -5.47
C HIS A 172 -14.16 2.92 -5.01
N GLY A 173 -13.43 2.32 -5.96
CA GLY A 173 -12.40 1.31 -5.67
C GLY A 173 -12.91 -0.14 -5.60
N TYR A 174 -14.16 -0.41 -6.01
CA TYR A 174 -14.66 -1.80 -6.07
C TYR A 174 -13.86 -2.65 -7.04
N ILE A 175 -13.50 -3.84 -6.58
CA ILE A 175 -12.89 -4.91 -7.37
C ILE A 175 -13.70 -6.18 -7.10
N SER A 176 -14.10 -6.86 -8.17
CA SER A 176 -14.84 -8.12 -8.01
C SER A 176 -14.01 -9.17 -7.26
N PRO A 177 -14.59 -9.89 -6.29
CA PRO A 177 -13.90 -10.98 -5.59
C PRO A 177 -13.38 -12.10 -6.51
N THR A 178 -13.88 -12.19 -7.74
CA THR A 178 -13.41 -13.14 -8.76
C THR A 178 -12.02 -12.78 -9.31
N GLN A 179 -11.63 -11.51 -9.22
CA GLN A 179 -10.31 -11.02 -9.63
C GLN A 179 -9.25 -11.13 -8.50
N TRP A 180 -9.67 -11.44 -7.28
CA TRP A 180 -8.74 -11.58 -6.15
C TRP A 180 -7.89 -12.81 -6.29
N ASN A 181 -6.58 -12.64 -6.15
CA ASN A 181 -5.58 -13.69 -6.32
C ASN A 181 -5.07 -14.18 -4.95
N ASP A 182 -5.28 -15.46 -4.64
CA ASP A 182 -4.77 -16.08 -3.42
C ASP A 182 -3.27 -16.36 -3.47
N GLY A 183 -2.63 -16.12 -4.62
CA GLY A 183 -1.20 -16.27 -4.79
C GLY A 183 -0.73 -17.72 -4.96
N ILE A 184 0.59 -17.86 -4.94
CA ILE A 184 1.27 -19.14 -5.07
C ILE A 184 1.44 -19.83 -3.71
N ASN A 185 1.67 -21.15 -3.73
CA ASN A 185 2.16 -21.86 -2.56
C ASN A 185 3.60 -21.42 -2.29
N ALA A 186 3.83 -20.90 -1.09
CA ALA A 186 5.13 -20.37 -0.70
C ALA A 186 5.30 -20.41 0.82
N ALA A 187 6.54 -20.41 1.28
CA ALA A 187 6.87 -20.19 2.68
C ALA A 187 7.82 -19.00 2.79
N PHE A 188 7.77 -18.29 3.90
CA PHE A 188 8.70 -17.20 4.15
C PHE A 188 9.06 -17.10 5.64
N VAL A 189 10.24 -16.55 5.88
CA VAL A 189 10.70 -16.20 7.22
C VAL A 189 11.22 -14.77 7.18
N ASN A 190 10.52 -13.86 7.84
CA ASN A 190 11.08 -12.56 8.16
C ASN A 190 11.97 -12.69 9.38
N TYR A 191 13.10 -12.02 9.34
CA TYR A 191 14.02 -11.93 10.46
C TYR A 191 14.33 -10.48 10.80
N THR A 192 14.44 -10.21 12.09
CA THR A 192 14.94 -8.96 12.63
C THR A 192 15.99 -9.33 13.67
N TYR A 193 17.25 -9.15 13.32
CA TYR A 193 18.38 -9.35 14.20
C TYR A 193 18.90 -8.02 14.70
N ARG A 194 19.07 -7.86 15.99
CA ARG A 194 19.69 -6.69 16.58
C ARG A 194 20.61 -7.11 17.71
N GLN A 195 21.77 -6.48 17.75
CA GLN A 195 22.72 -6.67 18.83
C GLN A 195 23.23 -5.30 19.28
N ASN A 196 23.23 -5.07 20.59
CA ASN A 196 23.78 -3.91 21.21
C ASN A 196 24.87 -4.34 22.19
N LYS A 197 25.97 -3.61 22.20
CA LYS A 197 27.10 -3.84 23.08
C LYS A 197 27.49 -2.53 23.69
N TYR A 198 27.60 -2.52 25.04
CA TYR A 198 27.95 -1.34 25.83
C TYR A 198 29.23 -1.63 26.60
N TRP A 199 30.18 -0.72 26.55
CA TRP A 199 31.43 -0.75 27.32
C TRP A 199 31.38 0.43 28.28
N TYR A 200 31.20 0.13 29.54
CA TYR A 200 31.17 1.12 30.61
C TYR A 200 32.58 1.29 31.20
N HIS A 201 32.94 2.51 31.59
CA HIS A 201 34.24 2.78 32.23
C HIS A 201 34.31 2.23 33.65
N ASP A 202 33.21 2.34 34.40
CA ASP A 202 33.16 2.02 35.83
C ASP A 202 32.21 0.86 36.18
N GLN A 203 31.68 0.16 35.21
CA GLN A 203 30.69 -0.93 35.40
C GLN A 203 31.00 -2.12 34.50
N HIS A 204 30.27 -3.22 34.71
CA HIS A 204 30.35 -4.38 33.83
C HIS A 204 29.76 -4.07 32.46
N ASN A 205 30.45 -4.53 31.42
CA ASN A 205 29.97 -4.41 30.05
C ASN A 205 28.63 -5.11 29.87
N SER A 206 27.75 -4.50 29.12
CA SER A 206 26.43 -5.05 28.80
C SER A 206 26.35 -5.49 27.33
N ASN A 207 25.67 -6.57 27.10
CA ASN A 207 25.42 -7.10 25.75
C ASN A 207 23.99 -7.61 25.67
N SER A 208 23.25 -7.16 24.68
CA SER A 208 21.87 -7.64 24.40
C SER A 208 21.71 -8.08 22.98
N LEU A 209 21.04 -9.19 22.77
CA LEU A 209 20.70 -9.73 21.47
C LEU A 209 19.19 -9.93 21.39
N PHE A 210 18.60 -9.43 20.32
CA PHE A 210 17.22 -9.65 19.94
C PHE A 210 17.17 -10.31 18.57
N LEU A 211 16.45 -11.42 18.45
CA LEU A 211 16.08 -12.06 17.18
C LEU A 211 14.57 -12.22 17.13
N GLY A 212 13.91 -11.45 16.29
CA GLY A 212 12.50 -11.59 15.98
C GLY A 212 12.32 -12.39 14.69
N LEU A 213 11.47 -13.40 14.74
CA LEU A 213 11.10 -14.21 13.57
C LEU A 213 9.59 -14.14 13.34
N ARG A 214 9.20 -13.90 12.09
CA ARG A 214 7.81 -13.98 11.62
C ARG A 214 7.77 -14.89 10.41
N SER A 215 7.28 -16.10 10.64
CA SER A 215 7.25 -17.14 9.64
C SER A 215 5.85 -17.30 9.07
N GLY A 216 5.74 -17.59 7.78
CA GLY A 216 4.48 -17.82 7.10
C GLY A 216 4.57 -18.96 6.11
N VAL A 217 3.47 -19.72 5.98
CA VAL A 217 3.29 -20.74 4.94
C VAL A 217 1.93 -20.50 4.29
N ASN A 218 1.93 -20.41 2.96
CA ASN A 218 0.74 -20.24 2.14
C ASN A 218 0.47 -21.55 1.36
N VAL A 219 -0.74 -22.09 1.48
CA VAL A 219 -1.20 -23.24 0.70
C VAL A 219 -2.62 -22.94 0.20
N GLY A 220 -2.75 -22.70 -1.09
CA GLY A 220 -4.00 -22.18 -1.67
C GLY A 220 -4.47 -20.92 -0.94
N ALA A 221 -5.68 -20.90 -0.39
CA ALA A 221 -6.22 -19.76 0.36
C ALA A 221 -5.86 -19.78 1.86
N TRP A 222 -5.18 -20.80 2.37
CA TRP A 222 -4.81 -20.90 3.77
C TRP A 222 -3.46 -20.24 4.07
N ARG A 223 -3.36 -19.59 5.21
CA ARG A 223 -2.19 -18.83 5.68
C ARG A 223 -1.83 -19.27 7.09
N LEU A 224 -0.81 -20.10 7.26
CA LEU A 224 -0.20 -20.37 8.58
C LEU A 224 0.76 -19.22 8.91
N ARG A 225 0.70 -18.71 10.12
CA ARG A 225 1.58 -17.64 10.62
C ARG A 225 2.08 -18.00 12.01
N ASN A 226 3.36 -17.73 12.23
CA ASN A 226 3.97 -17.80 13.56
C ASN A 226 4.82 -16.56 13.80
N HIS A 227 4.70 -15.99 15.00
CA HIS A 227 5.54 -14.91 15.50
C HIS A 227 6.27 -15.39 16.73
N SER A 228 7.58 -15.33 16.73
CA SER A 228 8.42 -15.69 17.86
C SER A 228 9.60 -14.75 18.01
N ASN A 229 10.13 -14.64 19.21
CA ASN A 229 11.33 -13.89 19.47
C ASN A 229 12.28 -14.64 20.39
N TYR A 230 13.55 -14.32 20.25
CA TYR A 230 14.62 -14.76 21.12
C TYR A 230 15.33 -13.53 21.68
N ASN A 231 15.44 -13.46 22.99
CA ASN A 231 16.15 -12.42 23.71
C ASN A 231 17.28 -13.03 24.51
N LYS A 232 18.46 -12.41 24.46
CA LYS A 232 19.57 -12.77 25.34
C LYS A 232 20.14 -11.51 25.95
N ASN A 233 20.28 -11.47 27.27
CA ASN A 233 20.80 -10.35 28.04
C ASN A 233 22.20 -10.65 28.58
N SER A 234 22.84 -9.64 29.15
CA SER A 234 24.22 -9.69 29.69
C SER A 234 24.39 -10.69 30.83
N ASP A 235 23.38 -10.95 31.62
CA ASP A 235 23.34 -11.94 32.69
C ASP A 235 23.29 -13.40 32.16
N ASN A 236 23.48 -13.59 30.85
CA ASN A 236 23.29 -14.85 30.14
C ASN A 236 21.86 -15.43 30.21
N SER A 237 20.90 -14.69 30.73
CA SER A 237 19.51 -15.09 30.61
C SER A 237 19.10 -15.07 29.13
N SER A 238 18.59 -16.18 28.66
CA SER A 238 18.07 -16.29 27.30
C SER A 238 16.65 -16.82 27.34
N GLN A 239 15.79 -16.22 26.55
CA GLN A 239 14.38 -16.59 26.49
C GLN A 239 13.90 -16.65 25.04
N TRP A 240 13.28 -17.76 24.70
CA TRP A 240 12.53 -17.94 23.46
C TRP A 240 11.05 -17.86 23.76
N ASN A 241 10.35 -16.93 23.10
CA ASN A 241 8.91 -16.73 23.28
C ASN A 241 8.21 -16.93 21.93
N SER A 242 7.22 -17.81 21.88
CA SER A 242 6.24 -17.86 20.80
C SER A 242 5.11 -16.91 21.17
N LEU A 243 4.99 -15.81 20.42
CA LEU A 243 4.02 -14.75 20.70
C LEU A 243 2.65 -15.11 20.16
N GLN A 244 2.61 -15.72 18.97
CA GLN A 244 1.37 -16.01 18.28
C GLN A 244 1.56 -17.06 17.20
N THR A 245 0.64 -18.06 17.16
CA THR A 245 0.56 -19.05 16.09
C THR A 245 -0.89 -19.23 15.68
N TYR A 246 -1.18 -19.00 14.41
CA TYR A 246 -2.53 -19.12 13.88
C TYR A 246 -2.55 -19.51 12.40
N VAL A 247 -3.72 -20.01 11.97
CA VAL A 247 -4.06 -20.25 10.57
C VAL A 247 -5.24 -19.34 10.23
N GLU A 248 -5.17 -18.66 9.10
CA GLU A 248 -6.25 -17.79 8.62
C GLU A 248 -6.64 -18.09 7.17
N ARG A 249 -7.91 -17.77 6.86
CA ARG A 249 -8.47 -17.87 5.51
C ARG A 249 -9.57 -16.84 5.30
N ASP A 250 -9.64 -16.29 4.08
CA ASP A 250 -10.71 -15.41 3.66
C ASP A 250 -11.98 -16.17 3.31
N ILE A 251 -13.13 -15.69 3.82
CA ILE A 251 -14.46 -16.17 3.47
C ILE A 251 -15.10 -15.08 2.60
N ARG A 252 -14.83 -15.13 1.29
CA ARG A 252 -15.17 -14.06 0.33
C ARG A 252 -16.66 -13.73 0.28
N SER A 253 -17.53 -14.75 0.40
CA SER A 253 -18.99 -14.58 0.39
C SER A 253 -19.50 -13.74 1.56
N LEU A 254 -18.85 -13.82 2.72
CA LEU A 254 -19.18 -13.07 3.92
C LEU A 254 -18.35 -11.80 4.08
N LYS A 255 -17.40 -11.53 3.18
CA LYS A 255 -16.40 -10.47 3.33
C LYS A 255 -15.74 -10.51 4.72
N SER A 256 -15.37 -11.70 5.15
CA SER A 256 -14.93 -12.00 6.51
C SER A 256 -13.70 -12.88 6.49
N ARG A 257 -13.05 -12.96 7.64
CA ARG A 257 -11.88 -13.80 7.85
C ARG A 257 -12.13 -14.79 8.95
N LEU A 258 -11.80 -16.06 8.67
CA LEU A 258 -11.71 -17.12 9.64
C LEU A 258 -10.28 -17.20 10.13
N THR A 259 -10.06 -17.16 11.45
CA THR A 259 -8.77 -17.36 12.11
C THR A 259 -8.89 -18.48 13.15
N ILE A 260 -7.94 -19.39 13.16
CA ILE A 260 -7.89 -20.53 14.08
C ILE A 260 -6.52 -20.56 14.74
N GLY A 261 -6.45 -20.55 16.05
CA GLY A 261 -5.21 -20.54 16.82
C GLY A 261 -5.13 -19.41 17.84
N GLU A 262 -3.95 -18.86 18.03
CA GLU A 262 -3.73 -17.75 18.96
C GLU A 262 -4.09 -16.43 18.29
N THR A 263 -5.09 -15.76 18.84
CA THR A 263 -5.65 -14.51 18.30
C THR A 263 -6.22 -13.65 19.41
N ALA A 264 -6.84 -12.53 19.06
CA ALA A 264 -7.62 -11.75 20.01
C ALA A 264 -8.94 -11.31 19.41
N SER A 265 -9.94 -11.12 20.27
CA SER A 265 -11.24 -10.60 19.87
C SER A 265 -11.15 -9.11 19.49
N ASP A 266 -12.14 -8.63 18.74
CA ASP A 266 -12.19 -7.21 18.35
C ASP A 266 -12.51 -6.32 19.57
N ASN A 267 -11.97 -5.09 19.56
CA ASN A 267 -12.15 -4.12 20.66
C ASN A 267 -13.17 -3.04 20.35
N ASP A 268 -13.96 -3.20 19.32
CA ASP A 268 -14.93 -2.16 18.91
C ASP A 268 -15.98 -1.94 19.98
N VAL A 269 -16.69 -2.96 20.36
CA VAL A 269 -17.83 -2.90 21.29
C VAL A 269 -17.44 -3.31 22.70
N LEU A 270 -16.87 -4.51 22.85
CA LEU A 270 -16.34 -5.04 24.10
C LEU A 270 -14.81 -4.91 24.14
N GLU A 271 -14.21 -5.20 25.27
CA GLU A 271 -12.76 -5.30 25.41
C GLU A 271 -12.22 -6.45 24.54
N SER A 272 -11.07 -6.23 23.87
CA SER A 272 -10.39 -7.31 23.19
C SER A 272 -9.65 -8.22 24.16
N ILE A 273 -9.78 -9.50 23.94
CA ILE A 273 -9.30 -10.59 24.80
C ILE A 273 -8.31 -11.43 24.00
N PRO A 274 -7.06 -11.61 24.47
CA PRO A 274 -6.14 -12.56 23.86
C PRO A 274 -6.58 -13.99 24.21
N TYR A 275 -6.65 -14.85 23.19
CA TYR A 275 -7.13 -16.22 23.39
C TYR A 275 -6.58 -17.20 22.35
N ARG A 276 -6.76 -18.46 22.63
CA ARG A 276 -6.51 -19.56 21.71
C ARG A 276 -7.86 -20.19 21.35
N GLY A 277 -8.23 -20.13 20.07
CA GLY A 277 -9.55 -20.57 19.64
C GLY A 277 -9.86 -20.29 18.17
N ILE A 278 -11.12 -19.95 17.90
CA ILE A 278 -11.66 -19.67 16.56
C ILE A 278 -12.27 -18.27 16.55
N LYS A 279 -11.95 -17.50 15.51
CA LYS A 279 -12.50 -16.18 15.23
C LYS A 279 -13.09 -16.15 13.83
N LEU A 280 -14.30 -15.63 13.69
CA LEU A 280 -14.88 -15.23 12.41
C LEU A 280 -15.29 -13.77 12.52
N ALA A 281 -14.63 -12.91 11.76
CA ALA A 281 -14.89 -11.46 11.82
C ALA A 281 -14.94 -10.83 10.43
N SER A 282 -15.76 -9.80 10.29
CA SER A 282 -15.80 -8.95 9.08
C SER A 282 -14.43 -8.34 8.81
N ASP A 283 -14.01 -8.36 7.54
CA ASP A 283 -12.78 -7.70 7.09
C ASP A 283 -13.10 -6.52 6.18
N GLU A 284 -13.04 -5.33 6.74
CA GLU A 284 -13.33 -4.09 5.99
C GLU A 284 -12.34 -3.86 4.84
N SER A 285 -11.16 -4.49 4.83
CA SER A 285 -10.23 -4.38 3.71
C SER A 285 -10.76 -5.04 2.42
N MET A 286 -11.74 -5.95 2.53
CA MET A 286 -12.47 -6.53 1.40
C MET A 286 -13.56 -5.59 0.84
N LEU A 287 -13.79 -4.46 1.51
CA LEU A 287 -14.71 -3.43 1.02
C LEU A 287 -13.97 -2.44 0.11
N PRO A 288 -14.67 -1.77 -0.82
CA PRO A 288 -14.12 -0.66 -1.57
C PRO A 288 -13.54 0.41 -0.64
N GLN A 289 -12.47 1.10 -1.10
CA GLN A 289 -11.79 2.13 -0.30
C GLN A 289 -12.75 3.19 0.28
N SER A 290 -13.74 3.59 -0.51
CA SER A 290 -14.76 4.56 -0.10
C SER A 290 -15.66 4.08 1.05
N GLN A 291 -15.57 2.82 1.46
CA GLN A 291 -16.41 2.19 2.48
C GLN A 291 -15.64 1.75 3.73
N ARG A 292 -14.32 1.97 3.80
CA ARG A 292 -13.42 1.50 4.89
C ARG A 292 -13.24 2.51 6.02
N GLY A 293 -12.80 2.06 7.19
CA GLY A 293 -12.52 2.82 8.41
C GLY A 293 -11.05 2.77 8.92
N PHE A 294 -10.74 3.33 10.06
CA PHE A 294 -9.49 3.92 10.61
C PHE A 294 -8.47 2.97 11.31
N ALA A 295 -7.16 3.43 11.47
CA ALA A 295 -6.09 2.79 12.26
C ALA A 295 -5.20 3.80 13.05
N PRO A 296 -4.62 3.45 14.26
CA PRO A 296 -3.86 4.36 15.12
C PRO A 296 -2.34 4.40 14.85
N VAL A 297 -1.69 5.52 15.21
CA VAL A 297 -0.24 5.77 15.09
C VAL A 297 0.34 6.08 16.48
N VAL A 298 1.46 5.42 16.87
CA VAL A 298 2.20 5.75 18.11
C VAL A 298 3.13 6.94 17.87
N ARG A 299 3.00 7.98 18.67
CA ARG A 299 3.81 9.20 18.59
C ARG A 299 4.53 9.46 19.91
N GLY A 300 5.75 9.97 19.80
CA GLY A 300 6.55 10.36 20.98
C GLY A 300 7.72 11.25 20.59
N ILE A 301 8.52 11.60 21.59
CA ILE A 301 9.72 12.42 21.41
C ILE A 301 10.91 11.66 22.03
N ALA A 302 11.95 11.42 21.25
CA ALA A 302 13.25 10.91 21.72
C ALA A 302 14.22 12.06 21.96
N GLN A 303 15.00 12.03 23.03
CA GLN A 303 15.99 13.09 23.34
C GLN A 303 17.35 12.81 22.68
N SER A 304 17.65 11.55 22.45
CA SER A 304 18.88 11.06 21.82
C SER A 304 18.53 10.00 20.78
N ASN A 305 19.52 9.33 20.19
CA ASN A 305 19.29 8.10 19.45
C ASN A 305 18.76 7.04 20.42
N ALA A 306 17.45 6.85 20.42
CA ALA A 306 16.78 6.03 21.40
C ALA A 306 16.30 4.70 20.79
N VAL A 307 16.18 3.70 21.64
CA VAL A 307 15.49 2.45 21.30
C VAL A 307 14.06 2.58 21.82
N VAL A 308 13.10 2.62 20.93
CA VAL A 308 11.68 2.61 21.27
C VAL A 308 11.18 1.18 21.29
N THR A 309 10.76 0.73 22.46
CA THR A 309 10.19 -0.60 22.68
C THR A 309 8.70 -0.43 22.98
N VAL A 310 7.86 -1.03 22.13
CA VAL A 310 6.42 -1.07 22.35
C VAL A 310 6.06 -2.43 22.94
N ARG A 311 5.49 -2.42 24.13
CA ARG A 311 4.98 -3.61 24.82
C ARG A 311 3.47 -3.57 24.86
N GLN A 312 2.88 -4.73 24.77
CA GLN A 312 1.47 -4.93 25.04
C GLN A 312 1.35 -6.18 25.90
N ASN A 313 0.61 -6.08 26.99
CA ASN A 313 0.48 -7.19 27.97
C ASN A 313 1.84 -7.80 28.39
N ASN A 314 2.82 -6.95 28.69
CA ASN A 314 4.21 -7.29 29.02
C ASN A 314 5.08 -7.88 27.88
N SER A 315 4.51 -8.26 26.76
CA SER A 315 5.27 -8.79 25.62
C SER A 315 5.74 -7.66 24.71
N VAL A 316 7.01 -7.70 24.29
CA VAL A 316 7.54 -6.76 23.27
C VAL A 316 6.90 -7.09 21.92
N ILE A 317 6.10 -6.17 21.40
CA ILE A 317 5.45 -6.34 20.11
C ILE A 317 6.20 -5.63 18.98
N TYR A 318 6.94 -4.58 19.32
CA TYR A 318 7.72 -3.81 18.36
C TYR A 318 8.92 -3.14 19.02
N GLN A 319 10.05 -3.11 18.32
CA GLN A 319 11.23 -2.40 18.76
C GLN A 319 11.93 -1.75 17.55
N THR A 320 12.24 -0.47 17.67
CA THR A 320 12.96 0.27 16.64
C THR A 320 13.88 1.30 17.26
N SER A 321 14.97 1.62 16.56
CA SER A 321 15.81 2.76 16.92
C SER A 321 15.27 4.00 16.21
N VAL A 322 15.14 5.09 16.94
CA VAL A 322 14.67 6.38 16.44
C VAL A 322 15.72 7.45 16.67
N PRO A 323 15.91 8.37 15.73
CA PRO A 323 16.78 9.52 15.95
C PRO A 323 16.18 10.46 17.01
N PRO A 324 16.97 11.37 17.58
CA PRO A 324 16.45 12.35 18.50
C PRO A 324 15.36 13.22 17.86
N GLY A 325 14.29 13.54 18.59
CA GLY A 325 13.14 14.36 18.18
C GLY A 325 11.83 13.64 18.18
N GLU A 326 10.84 14.22 17.52
CA GLU A 326 9.53 13.62 17.36
C GLU A 326 9.61 12.38 16.45
N PHE A 327 8.97 11.30 16.88
CA PHE A 327 8.81 10.12 16.05
C PHE A 327 7.35 9.72 15.93
N ALA A 328 7.00 9.08 14.78
CA ALA A 328 5.70 8.49 14.54
C ALA A 328 5.91 7.06 14.01
N ILE A 329 5.45 6.07 14.78
CA ILE A 329 5.47 4.66 14.38
C ILE A 329 4.10 4.36 13.81
N SER A 330 4.02 4.28 12.48
CA SER A 330 2.79 4.01 11.72
C SER A 330 2.72 2.58 11.20
N ASP A 331 3.79 1.83 11.33
CA ASP A 331 3.99 0.47 10.86
C ASP A 331 3.90 -0.59 11.98
N LEU A 332 3.30 -0.22 13.10
CA LEU A 332 2.90 -1.21 14.09
C LEU A 332 2.04 -2.26 13.41
N TYR A 333 2.48 -3.50 13.53
CA TYR A 333 1.61 -4.61 13.17
C TYR A 333 0.31 -4.46 13.96
N PRO A 334 -0.84 -4.58 13.30
CA PRO A 334 -2.08 -4.71 14.04
C PRO A 334 -1.93 -5.97 14.90
N THR A 335 -1.50 -5.75 16.13
CA THR A 335 -1.56 -6.81 17.12
C THR A 335 -3.03 -7.00 17.40
N SER A 336 -3.46 -8.23 17.31
CA SER A 336 -4.82 -8.61 17.65
C SER A 336 -5.14 -8.44 19.14
N TYR A 337 -4.25 -7.83 19.91
CA TYR A 337 -4.38 -7.67 21.34
C TYR A 337 -4.93 -6.28 21.67
N SER A 338 -5.95 -6.25 22.51
CA SER A 338 -6.34 -5.03 23.18
C SER A 338 -5.45 -4.80 24.37
N GLY A 339 -5.47 -3.61 24.82
CA GLY A 339 -4.74 -3.18 25.99
C GLY A 339 -3.86 -1.98 25.62
N ASP A 340 -3.61 -1.17 26.62
CA ASP A 340 -2.79 0.01 26.45
C ASP A 340 -1.40 -0.41 25.98
N LEU A 341 -0.92 0.26 24.94
CA LEU A 341 0.45 0.09 24.47
C LEU A 341 1.38 0.76 25.47
N GLN A 342 2.25 0.00 26.08
CA GLN A 342 3.30 0.54 26.91
C GLN A 342 4.51 0.85 26.02
N VAL A 343 4.75 2.14 25.81
CA VAL A 343 5.87 2.62 25.00
C VAL A 343 7.02 2.99 25.93
N THR A 344 8.12 2.28 25.80
CA THR A 344 9.37 2.57 26.53
C THR A 344 10.36 3.16 25.54
N ILE A 345 10.84 4.34 25.84
CA ILE A 345 11.93 5.01 25.11
C ILE A 345 13.17 4.84 25.98
N GLU A 346 14.14 4.08 25.51
CA GLU A 346 15.46 3.92 26.13
C GLU A 346 16.43 4.83 25.39
N GLU A 347 16.85 5.88 26.04
CA GLU A 347 17.76 6.87 25.49
C GLU A 347 19.20 6.32 25.42
N ALA A 348 20.07 6.97 24.65
CA ALA A 348 21.46 6.55 24.51
C ALA A 348 22.24 6.53 25.84
N ASP A 349 21.82 7.32 26.85
CA ASP A 349 22.42 7.35 28.17
C ASP A 349 21.88 6.27 29.14
N GLY A 350 21.02 5.36 28.63
CA GLY A 350 20.39 4.32 29.44
C GLY A 350 19.18 4.78 30.23
N THR A 351 18.83 6.07 30.18
CA THR A 351 17.61 6.56 30.84
C THR A 351 16.38 6.02 30.08
N THR A 352 15.41 5.53 30.85
CA THR A 352 14.18 4.98 30.29
C THR A 352 12.99 5.86 30.61
N ARG A 353 12.17 6.12 29.60
CA ARG A 353 10.89 6.81 29.75
C ARG A 353 9.79 5.90 29.22
N THR A 354 8.76 5.71 30.02
CA THR A 354 7.64 4.86 29.62
C THR A 354 6.35 5.65 29.68
N PHE A 355 5.56 5.57 28.65
CA PHE A 355 4.20 6.10 28.63
C PHE A 355 3.23 5.04 28.10
N SER A 356 1.98 5.15 28.51
CA SER A 356 0.90 4.31 28.02
C SER A 356 0.16 5.07 26.91
N GLN A 357 -0.03 4.43 25.79
CA GLN A 357 -0.89 4.92 24.73
C GLN A 357 -2.10 4.02 24.63
N PRO A 358 -3.30 4.52 24.97
CA PRO A 358 -4.50 3.75 24.85
C PRO A 358 -4.79 3.44 23.39
N PHE A 359 -5.21 2.23 23.17
CA PHE A 359 -5.76 1.81 21.90
C PHE A 359 -7.28 1.99 21.98
N SER A 360 -7.81 3.05 21.39
CA SER A 360 -9.25 3.25 21.32
C SER A 360 -9.72 3.59 19.92
N ALA A 361 -10.88 3.07 19.59
CA ALA A 361 -11.51 3.20 18.28
C ALA A 361 -12.22 4.56 18.12
N VAL A 362 -12.35 5.00 16.89
CA VAL A 362 -13.21 6.10 16.42
C VAL A 362 -14.68 5.77 16.72
N PRO A 363 -15.60 6.76 16.81
CA PRO A 363 -17.03 6.49 16.98
C PRO A 363 -17.56 5.38 16.08
N MET A 364 -18.35 4.49 16.64
CA MET A 364 -18.87 3.28 16.01
C MET A 364 -19.93 3.63 14.96
N MET A 365 -19.49 3.92 13.75
CA MET A 365 -20.36 4.26 12.64
C MET A 365 -20.23 3.28 11.51
N GLN A 366 -21.37 2.79 11.00
CA GLN A 366 -21.45 2.00 9.78
C GLN A 366 -22.39 2.66 8.78
N ARG A 367 -22.17 2.43 7.50
CA ARG A 367 -23.09 2.90 6.45
C ARG A 367 -24.41 2.17 6.53
N ALA A 368 -25.49 2.82 6.13
CA ALA A 368 -26.84 2.24 6.09
C ALA A 368 -26.82 0.89 5.33
N GLY A 369 -27.34 -0.15 5.98
CA GLY A 369 -27.35 -1.52 5.48
C GLY A 369 -26.02 -2.30 5.60
N SER A 370 -24.95 -1.69 6.15
CA SER A 370 -23.69 -2.36 6.39
C SER A 370 -23.65 -2.99 7.78
N LEU A 371 -23.19 -4.25 7.84
CA LEU A 371 -23.00 -5.02 9.07
C LEU A 371 -21.51 -5.34 9.25
N LYS A 372 -20.94 -4.91 10.38
CA LYS A 372 -19.64 -5.36 10.89
C LYS A 372 -19.88 -6.27 12.08
N TYR A 373 -19.24 -7.43 12.11
CA TYR A 373 -19.43 -8.41 13.18
C TYR A 373 -18.17 -9.18 13.50
N SER A 374 -18.11 -9.71 14.73
CA SER A 374 -17.12 -10.67 15.18
C SER A 374 -17.78 -11.74 16.02
N VAL A 375 -17.36 -12.98 15.83
CA VAL A 375 -17.72 -14.14 16.66
C VAL A 375 -16.42 -14.84 17.06
N ASP A 376 -16.20 -14.96 18.36
CA ASP A 376 -14.97 -15.43 18.96
C ASP A 376 -15.30 -16.54 19.99
N ILE A 377 -14.65 -17.69 19.84
CA ILE A 377 -14.82 -18.84 20.75
C ILE A 377 -13.44 -19.36 21.09
N GLY A 378 -13.12 -19.45 22.37
CA GLY A 378 -11.82 -19.99 22.75
C GLY A 378 -11.53 -19.97 24.23
N LYS A 379 -10.28 -20.24 24.56
CA LYS A 379 -9.75 -20.23 25.91
C LYS A 379 -8.89 -19.01 26.13
N TYR A 380 -9.17 -18.23 27.17
CA TYR A 380 -8.37 -17.06 27.55
C TYR A 380 -6.89 -17.41 27.69
N HIS A 381 -6.04 -16.61 27.07
CA HIS A 381 -4.60 -16.85 26.99
C HIS A 381 -3.82 -15.55 27.17
N ALA A 382 -3.59 -15.16 28.41
CA ALA A 382 -2.71 -14.07 28.78
C ALA A 382 -1.68 -14.58 29.81
N ASP A 383 -0.46 -14.02 29.78
CA ASP A 383 0.62 -14.42 30.67
C ASP A 383 0.35 -14.00 32.13
N THR A 384 -0.36 -12.89 32.33
CA THR A 384 -0.75 -12.36 33.65
C THR A 384 -1.98 -13.04 34.24
N ALA A 385 -2.66 -13.88 33.47
CA ALA A 385 -3.92 -14.51 33.88
C ALA A 385 -3.73 -15.52 34.99
N ALA A 386 -4.50 -15.36 36.08
CA ALA A 386 -4.62 -16.36 37.15
C ALA A 386 -5.60 -17.49 36.80
N LYS A 387 -6.71 -17.13 36.10
CA LYS A 387 -7.67 -18.08 35.53
C LYS A 387 -7.64 -17.97 34.00
N LYS A 388 -7.75 -19.12 33.32
CA LYS A 388 -7.79 -19.22 31.86
C LYS A 388 -9.09 -19.90 31.40
N PRO A 389 -10.26 -19.27 31.63
CA PRO A 389 -11.53 -19.87 31.30
C PRO A 389 -11.80 -19.95 29.80
N ASN A 390 -12.69 -20.86 29.39
CA ASN A 390 -13.30 -20.80 28.06
C ASN A 390 -14.32 -19.66 28.00
N PHE A 391 -14.47 -19.04 26.85
CA PHE A 391 -15.44 -17.98 26.64
C PHE A 391 -16.02 -18.01 25.24
N PHE A 392 -17.15 -17.36 25.10
CA PHE A 392 -17.80 -16.99 23.86
C PHE A 392 -17.99 -15.47 23.85
N GLN A 393 -17.55 -14.81 22.79
CA GLN A 393 -17.79 -13.38 22.59
C GLN A 393 -18.38 -13.15 21.21
N THR A 394 -19.35 -12.27 21.11
CA THR A 394 -19.85 -11.76 19.84
C THR A 394 -20.07 -10.27 19.91
N SER A 395 -19.84 -9.58 18.82
CA SER A 395 -20.14 -8.18 18.65
C SER A 395 -20.71 -7.91 17.25
N ALA A 396 -21.59 -6.93 17.15
CA ALA A 396 -22.16 -6.49 15.88
C ALA A 396 -22.38 -4.98 15.88
N ILE A 397 -22.14 -4.35 14.73
CA ILE A 397 -22.40 -2.93 14.47
C ILE A 397 -23.18 -2.86 13.17
N TYR A 398 -24.37 -2.33 13.20
CA TYR A 398 -25.27 -2.23 12.04
C TYR A 398 -25.63 -0.78 11.73
N GLY A 399 -25.45 -0.37 10.48
CA GLY A 399 -25.82 0.95 9.98
C GLY A 399 -27.28 1.01 9.60
N LEU A 400 -28.00 1.94 10.22
CA LEU A 400 -29.40 2.27 9.93
C LEU A 400 -29.50 3.47 8.97
N PRO A 401 -30.66 3.71 8.34
CA PRO A 401 -30.94 4.97 7.66
C PRO A 401 -30.74 6.21 8.57
N TYR A 402 -30.70 7.39 7.98
CA TYR A 402 -30.54 8.68 8.70
C TYR A 402 -29.20 8.83 9.46
N ASN A 403 -28.12 8.19 8.96
CA ASN A 403 -26.79 8.27 9.56
C ASN A 403 -26.74 7.77 11.03
N LEU A 404 -27.59 6.83 11.36
CA LEU A 404 -27.63 6.17 12.67
C LEU A 404 -26.95 4.81 12.58
N SER A 405 -26.28 4.40 13.65
CA SER A 405 -25.77 3.05 13.82
C SER A 405 -26.15 2.52 15.21
N ILE A 406 -26.50 1.25 15.27
CA ILE A 406 -26.69 0.55 16.53
C ILE A 406 -25.63 -0.53 16.66
N TYR A 407 -25.16 -0.76 17.88
CA TYR A 407 -24.19 -1.80 18.12
C TYR A 407 -24.38 -2.45 19.47
N GLY A 408 -23.92 -3.68 19.57
CA GLY A 408 -23.98 -4.44 20.79
C GLY A 408 -23.03 -5.62 20.78
N GLY A 409 -22.86 -6.21 21.95
CA GLY A 409 -22.01 -7.37 22.12
C GLY A 409 -22.31 -8.14 23.40
N THR A 410 -21.92 -9.39 23.39
CA THR A 410 -22.07 -10.31 24.54
C THR A 410 -20.78 -11.05 24.73
N LEU A 411 -20.36 -11.22 25.99
CA LEU A 411 -19.26 -12.06 26.40
C LEU A 411 -19.73 -12.94 27.55
N ILE A 412 -19.58 -14.25 27.39
CA ILE A 412 -20.05 -15.27 28.37
C ILE A 412 -18.91 -16.23 28.64
N SER A 413 -18.67 -16.47 29.90
CA SER A 413 -17.77 -17.50 30.45
C SER A 413 -18.39 -18.11 31.69
N ALA A 414 -17.77 -19.13 32.29
CA ALA A 414 -18.29 -19.78 33.49
C ALA A 414 -18.55 -18.80 34.65
N ASP A 415 -17.56 -17.91 34.93
CA ASP A 415 -17.59 -16.99 36.05
C ASP A 415 -17.79 -15.53 35.62
N TYR A 416 -18.12 -15.26 34.33
CA TYR A 416 -18.19 -13.90 33.79
C TYR A 416 -19.26 -13.76 32.71
N GLN A 417 -20.07 -12.71 32.80
CA GLN A 417 -21.04 -12.32 31.80
C GLN A 417 -21.00 -10.83 31.60
N ALA A 418 -20.95 -10.39 30.34
CA ALA A 418 -21.03 -8.98 29.99
C ALA A 418 -21.94 -8.77 28.77
N TYR A 419 -22.70 -7.69 28.81
CA TYR A 419 -23.60 -7.27 27.75
C TYR A 419 -23.34 -5.79 27.47
N ALA A 420 -23.08 -5.46 26.23
CA ALA A 420 -22.89 -4.09 25.78
C ALA A 420 -23.96 -3.70 24.76
N LEU A 421 -24.44 -2.46 24.86
CA LEU A 421 -25.38 -1.86 23.91
C LEU A 421 -25.01 -0.42 23.71
N GLY A 422 -25.05 0.04 22.48
CA GLY A 422 -24.70 1.40 22.13
C GLY A 422 -25.32 1.87 20.83
N THR A 423 -25.22 3.17 20.61
CA THR A 423 -25.67 3.84 19.40
C THR A 423 -24.66 4.88 18.96
N GLY A 424 -24.54 5.06 17.66
CA GLY A 424 -23.74 6.09 17.04
C GLY A 424 -24.58 6.90 16.05
N VAL A 425 -24.37 8.20 16.00
CA VAL A 425 -25.06 9.10 15.09
C VAL A 425 -24.07 10.04 14.42
N ASN A 426 -24.18 10.17 13.11
CA ASN A 426 -23.45 11.19 12.35
C ASN A 426 -24.37 12.40 12.16
N LEU A 427 -24.05 13.46 12.89
CA LEU A 427 -24.78 14.74 12.89
C LEU A 427 -24.33 15.66 11.73
N GLY A 428 -23.67 15.10 10.71
CA GLY A 428 -23.19 15.85 9.55
C GLY A 428 -22.20 16.93 9.94
N TYR A 429 -22.58 18.18 9.83
CA TYR A 429 -21.72 19.32 10.16
C TYR A 429 -21.24 19.31 11.62
N LEU A 430 -21.97 18.73 12.54
CA LEU A 430 -21.59 18.64 13.97
C LEU A 430 -20.68 17.45 14.28
N GLY A 431 -20.35 16.59 13.30
CA GLY A 431 -19.49 15.42 13.49
C GLY A 431 -20.26 14.15 13.88
N ALA A 432 -19.55 13.15 14.35
CA ALA A 432 -20.10 11.86 14.78
C ALA A 432 -19.93 11.66 16.29
N VAL A 433 -20.97 11.15 16.92
CA VAL A 433 -21.02 10.83 18.36
C VAL A 433 -21.45 9.39 18.51
N SER A 434 -20.82 8.64 19.42
CA SER A 434 -21.33 7.35 19.87
C SER A 434 -21.37 7.28 21.39
N ALA A 435 -22.35 6.56 21.92
CA ALA A 435 -22.49 6.31 23.35
C ALA A 435 -22.90 4.86 23.58
N ASP A 436 -22.31 4.23 24.59
CA ASP A 436 -22.62 2.85 24.97
C ASP A 436 -22.56 2.63 26.48
N ILE A 437 -23.23 1.57 26.88
CA ILE A 437 -23.22 1.01 28.22
C ILE A 437 -22.82 -0.46 28.15
N THR A 438 -21.90 -0.86 29.01
CA THR A 438 -21.57 -2.27 29.23
C THR A 438 -21.90 -2.65 30.65
N HIS A 439 -22.73 -3.65 30.84
CA HIS A 439 -23.04 -4.26 32.11
C HIS A 439 -22.24 -5.57 32.25
N ALA A 440 -21.55 -5.76 33.39
CA ALA A 440 -20.79 -6.97 33.68
C ALA A 440 -21.12 -7.54 35.06
N LYS A 441 -21.25 -8.88 35.14
CA LYS A 441 -21.35 -9.65 36.36
C LYS A 441 -20.24 -10.70 36.35
N THR A 442 -19.53 -10.87 37.47
CA THR A 442 -18.45 -11.85 37.61
C THR A 442 -18.35 -12.39 39.02
N THR A 443 -17.87 -13.62 39.13
CA THR A 443 -17.34 -14.20 40.39
C THR A 443 -15.82 -14.11 40.33
N LEU A 444 -15.25 -13.33 41.24
CA LEU A 444 -13.81 -13.07 41.32
C LEU A 444 -13.01 -14.31 41.77
N ILE A 445 -11.67 -14.17 41.78
CA ILE A 445 -10.78 -15.28 42.21
C ILE A 445 -10.97 -15.64 43.68
N ASN A 446 -11.39 -14.73 44.53
CA ASN A 446 -11.70 -14.88 45.94
C ASN A 446 -13.17 -15.30 46.23
N ASP A 447 -13.89 -15.71 45.21
CA ASP A 447 -15.31 -16.10 45.23
C ASP A 447 -16.29 -14.97 45.55
N ASP A 448 -15.83 -13.70 45.58
CA ASP A 448 -16.72 -12.55 45.73
C ASP A 448 -17.48 -12.28 44.42
N GLU A 449 -18.79 -12.06 44.54
CA GLU A 449 -19.60 -11.57 43.39
C GLU A 449 -19.43 -10.08 43.22
N ALA A 450 -19.15 -9.67 41.97
CA ALA A 450 -19.09 -8.26 41.56
C ALA A 450 -19.99 -8.00 40.36
N GLN A 451 -20.68 -6.86 40.40
CA GLN A 451 -21.57 -6.43 39.32
C GLN A 451 -21.44 -4.91 39.14
N GLY A 452 -21.28 -4.47 37.90
CA GLY A 452 -21.12 -3.07 37.62
C GLY A 452 -21.38 -2.69 36.15
N GLN A 453 -21.25 -1.40 35.88
CA GLN A 453 -21.47 -0.81 34.55
C GLN A 453 -20.28 0.04 34.15
N SER A 454 -20.01 0.09 32.83
CA SER A 454 -19.11 1.03 32.18
C SER A 454 -19.88 1.84 31.13
N TYR A 455 -19.69 3.14 31.13
CA TYR A 455 -20.31 4.07 30.19
C TYR A 455 -19.19 4.68 29.32
N ARG A 456 -19.36 4.69 28.01
CA ARG A 456 -18.41 5.29 27.09
C ARG A 456 -19.11 6.27 26.14
N ILE A 457 -18.50 7.41 25.92
CA ILE A 457 -18.93 8.41 24.93
C ILE A 457 -17.72 8.72 24.08
N GLN A 458 -17.90 8.74 22.77
CA GLN A 458 -16.86 9.06 21.80
C GLN A 458 -17.37 10.09 20.81
N TYR A 459 -16.50 11.00 20.40
CA TYR A 459 -16.78 12.06 19.42
C TYR A 459 -15.63 12.13 18.42
N SER A 460 -15.98 12.31 17.15
CA SER A 460 -15.02 12.56 16.08
C SER A 460 -15.59 13.58 15.11
N LYS A 461 -14.74 14.50 14.66
CA LYS A 461 -15.09 15.51 13.65
C LYS A 461 -13.88 15.99 12.88
N TYR A 462 -14.09 16.25 11.60
CA TYR A 462 -13.20 17.04 10.77
C TYR A 462 -13.93 18.32 10.32
N LEU A 463 -13.29 19.47 10.49
CA LEU A 463 -13.77 20.79 10.07
C LEU A 463 -13.01 21.21 8.79
N PRO A 464 -13.62 21.10 7.59
CA PRO A 464 -12.92 21.38 6.34
C PRO A 464 -12.49 22.85 6.22
N ASP A 465 -13.31 23.77 6.66
CA ASP A 465 -13.08 25.22 6.55
C ASP A 465 -11.82 25.66 7.30
N THR A 466 -11.65 25.15 8.51
CA THR A 466 -10.51 25.45 9.38
C THR A 466 -9.41 24.40 9.28
N LYS A 467 -9.64 23.30 8.53
CA LYS A 467 -8.75 22.13 8.46
C LYS A 467 -8.39 21.56 9.84
N THR A 468 -9.37 21.57 10.77
CA THR A 468 -9.24 21.04 12.13
C THR A 468 -9.79 19.63 12.19
N GLY A 469 -8.99 18.68 12.65
CA GLY A 469 -9.41 17.31 12.90
C GLY A 469 -9.47 17.01 14.39
N PHE A 470 -10.66 16.66 14.89
CA PHE A 470 -10.83 15.95 16.16
C PHE A 470 -10.90 14.46 15.80
N SER A 471 -9.77 13.79 15.81
CA SER A 471 -9.74 12.38 15.43
C SER A 471 -10.33 11.47 16.49
N LEU A 472 -10.28 11.90 17.76
CA LEU A 472 -10.88 11.20 18.87
C LEU A 472 -11.06 12.15 20.07
N ALA A 473 -12.25 12.19 20.62
CA ALA A 473 -12.52 12.63 21.99
C ALA A 473 -13.33 11.50 22.66
N SER A 474 -12.77 10.89 23.71
CA SER A 474 -13.41 9.76 24.37
C SER A 474 -13.44 9.98 25.88
N TYR A 475 -14.58 9.68 26.45
CA TYR A 475 -14.78 9.61 27.88
C TYR A 475 -15.34 8.25 28.27
N ARG A 476 -14.73 7.60 29.25
CA ARG A 476 -15.23 6.37 29.84
C ARG A 476 -15.32 6.53 31.34
N TYR A 477 -16.42 6.09 31.93
CA TYR A 477 -16.62 5.97 33.36
C TYR A 477 -17.04 4.55 33.70
N SER A 478 -16.40 3.94 34.69
CA SER A 478 -16.76 2.61 35.19
C SER A 478 -17.10 2.68 36.68
N THR A 479 -18.20 2.04 37.07
CA THR A 479 -18.63 1.96 38.48
C THR A 479 -17.63 1.18 39.32
N LYS A 480 -17.69 1.33 40.64
CA LYS A 480 -16.72 0.72 41.58
C LYS A 480 -16.63 -0.81 41.51
N ASN A 481 -17.74 -1.49 41.16
CA ASN A 481 -17.81 -2.96 41.07
C ASN A 481 -17.82 -3.45 39.64
N TYR A 482 -17.49 -2.60 38.65
CA TYR A 482 -17.27 -3.04 37.28
C TYR A 482 -15.88 -3.63 37.13
N TYR A 483 -15.83 -4.84 36.60
CA TYR A 483 -14.61 -5.51 36.15
C TYR A 483 -14.76 -5.83 34.65
N ASP A 484 -13.74 -5.52 33.87
CA ASP A 484 -13.61 -6.10 32.56
C ASP A 484 -13.16 -7.59 32.65
N PHE A 485 -13.21 -8.32 31.55
CA PHE A 485 -12.90 -9.76 31.59
C PHE A 485 -11.45 -10.05 31.99
N SER A 486 -10.51 -9.23 31.49
CA SER A 486 -9.10 -9.37 31.85
C SER A 486 -8.90 -9.13 33.34
N ALA A 487 -9.45 -8.04 33.89
CA ALA A 487 -9.36 -7.72 35.31
C ALA A 487 -10.03 -8.76 36.21
N ALA A 488 -11.13 -9.38 35.78
CA ALA A 488 -11.79 -10.45 36.54
C ALA A 488 -10.95 -11.73 36.67
N ASN A 489 -10.04 -11.97 35.73
CA ASN A 489 -9.19 -13.13 35.64
C ASN A 489 -7.73 -12.93 36.08
N GLU A 490 -7.34 -11.70 36.46
CA GLU A 490 -5.99 -11.37 36.92
C GLU A 490 -5.86 -11.36 38.46
N ARG A 491 -4.66 -11.72 38.97
CA ARG A 491 -4.41 -11.82 40.43
C ARG A 491 -4.46 -10.49 41.18
N PHE A 492 -4.03 -9.41 40.53
CA PHE A 492 -3.84 -8.09 41.16
C PHE A 492 -4.80 -7.02 40.61
N SER A 493 -5.88 -7.42 39.98
CA SER A 493 -6.82 -6.51 39.32
C SER A 493 -7.46 -5.47 40.24
N HIS A 494 -7.62 -5.80 41.53
CA HIS A 494 -8.21 -4.88 42.52
C HIS A 494 -7.38 -3.60 42.73
N LEU A 495 -6.06 -3.63 42.51
CA LEU A 495 -5.16 -2.49 42.71
C LEU A 495 -5.22 -1.48 41.56
N TYR A 496 -5.61 -1.89 40.33
CA TYR A 496 -5.50 -1.05 39.15
C TYR A 496 -6.85 -0.83 38.44
N ARG A 497 -7.97 -0.85 39.20
CA ARG A 497 -9.30 -0.67 38.59
C ARG A 497 -9.51 0.72 38.05
N LYS A 498 -9.79 0.83 36.77
CA LYS A 498 -10.05 2.08 36.03
C LYS A 498 -11.37 2.69 36.49
N LYS A 499 -11.37 3.98 36.88
CA LYS A 499 -12.54 4.72 37.32
C LYS A 499 -13.09 5.59 36.20
N LYS A 500 -12.25 6.48 35.67
CA LYS A 500 -12.62 7.36 34.56
C LYS A 500 -11.39 7.61 33.68
N GLN A 501 -11.65 7.73 32.40
CA GLN A 501 -10.64 7.93 31.37
C GLN A 501 -11.09 9.06 30.43
N PHE A 502 -10.16 9.96 30.13
CA PHE A 502 -10.31 10.98 29.11
C PHE A 502 -9.22 10.79 28.07
N GLN A 503 -9.61 10.87 26.81
CA GLN A 503 -8.68 10.85 25.70
C GLN A 503 -9.08 11.91 24.68
N LEU A 504 -8.10 12.63 24.15
CA LEU A 504 -8.28 13.67 23.15
C LEU A 504 -7.15 13.63 22.15
N SER A 505 -7.48 13.65 20.85
CA SER A 505 -6.53 13.81 19.76
C SER A 505 -7.05 14.86 18.79
N VAL A 506 -6.33 15.97 18.67
CA VAL A 506 -6.66 17.10 17.81
C VAL A 506 -5.52 17.38 16.86
N SER A 507 -5.85 17.60 15.60
CA SER A 507 -4.93 18.05 14.58
C SER A 507 -5.45 19.32 13.92
N GLN A 508 -4.60 20.31 13.71
CA GLN A 508 -4.94 21.58 13.12
C GLN A 508 -3.92 21.96 12.05
N SER A 509 -4.38 22.06 10.82
CA SER A 509 -3.59 22.70 9.76
C SER A 509 -3.80 24.22 9.85
N LEU A 510 -2.69 24.94 9.92
CA LEU A 510 -2.66 26.41 9.96
C LEU A 510 -2.31 27.00 8.57
N GLY A 511 -2.54 26.22 7.49
CA GLY A 511 -2.18 26.58 6.14
C GLY A 511 -0.65 26.66 6.00
N ASP A 512 -0.17 27.74 5.43
CA ASP A 512 1.27 27.98 5.21
C ASP A 512 2.06 28.21 6.51
N MET A 513 1.37 28.50 7.62
CA MET A 513 2.00 28.63 8.93
C MET A 513 2.38 27.31 9.57
N GLY A 514 1.86 26.17 9.07
CA GLY A 514 2.25 24.86 9.57
C GLY A 514 1.10 24.01 10.10
N TYR A 515 1.45 23.06 10.98
CA TYR A 515 0.57 22.04 11.50
C TYR A 515 0.74 21.91 13.01
N LEU A 516 -0.36 21.95 13.74
CA LEU A 516 -0.43 21.75 15.18
C LEU A 516 -1.10 20.42 15.50
N SER A 517 -0.51 19.61 16.38
CA SER A 517 -1.13 18.41 16.93
C SER A 517 -1.13 18.42 18.46
N LEU A 518 -2.23 17.95 19.03
CA LEU A 518 -2.42 17.76 20.47
C LEU A 518 -2.94 16.35 20.71
N ASN A 519 -2.25 15.59 21.56
CA ASN A 519 -2.72 14.28 22.02
C ASN A 519 -2.69 14.30 23.54
N GLY A 520 -3.80 13.95 24.16
CA GLY A 520 -3.97 13.94 25.61
C GLY A 520 -4.67 12.68 26.10
N TYR A 521 -4.18 12.18 27.22
CA TYR A 521 -4.73 11.03 27.91
C TYR A 521 -4.67 11.24 29.41
N GLN A 522 -5.76 10.89 30.12
CA GLN A 522 -5.82 10.95 31.57
C GLN A 522 -6.66 9.79 32.11
N GLN A 523 -6.08 8.99 33.00
CA GLN A 523 -6.71 7.83 33.64
C GLN A 523 -6.73 7.98 35.15
N TYR A 524 -7.91 7.82 35.76
CA TYR A 524 -8.11 7.74 37.21
C TYR A 524 -8.46 6.29 37.60
N TYR A 525 -8.10 5.93 38.83
CA TYR A 525 -8.32 4.60 39.37
C TYR A 525 -9.23 4.63 40.61
N TRP A 526 -9.93 3.52 40.90
CA TRP A 526 -10.57 3.28 42.17
C TRP A 526 -9.51 2.83 43.18
N TYR A 527 -9.71 3.15 44.46
CA TYR A 527 -8.83 2.71 45.58
C TYR A 527 -7.40 3.24 45.55
N GLN A 528 -7.06 4.10 44.63
CA GLN A 528 -5.78 4.81 44.63
C GLN A 528 -6.01 6.25 44.19
N ASP A 529 -5.36 7.19 44.89
CA ASP A 529 -5.28 8.59 44.43
C ASP A 529 -4.31 8.76 43.26
N ARG A 530 -4.23 7.70 42.45
CA ARG A 530 -3.38 7.64 41.28
C ARG A 530 -4.05 8.28 40.06
N VAL A 531 -3.30 9.10 39.37
CA VAL A 531 -3.68 9.68 38.09
C VAL A 531 -2.54 9.52 37.10
N ASP A 532 -2.73 8.73 36.08
CA ASP A 532 -1.80 8.69 34.96
C ASP A 532 -2.21 9.73 33.93
N ARG A 533 -1.27 10.55 33.49
CA ARG A 533 -1.51 11.64 32.55
C ARG A 533 -0.39 11.70 31.51
N ASN A 534 -0.78 11.74 30.23
CA ASN A 534 0.12 11.98 29.13
C ASN A 534 -0.47 13.08 28.24
N VAL A 535 0.32 14.09 27.93
CA VAL A 535 -0.07 15.16 27.00
C VAL A 535 1.12 15.44 26.09
N ASN A 536 0.89 15.37 24.78
CA ASN A 536 1.86 15.74 23.75
C ASN A 536 1.27 16.84 22.87
N VAL A 537 2.01 17.92 22.73
CA VAL A 537 1.70 19.03 21.81
C VAL A 537 2.87 19.17 20.87
N SER A 538 2.62 19.21 19.56
CA SER A 538 3.67 19.50 18.60
C SER A 538 3.18 20.49 17.53
N PHE A 539 4.05 21.40 17.18
CA PHE A 539 3.89 22.36 16.11
C PHE A 539 5.03 22.16 15.12
N ASN A 540 4.68 21.97 13.85
CA ASN A 540 5.62 21.74 12.75
C ASN A 540 5.35 22.77 11.65
N SER A 541 6.39 23.41 11.14
CA SER A 541 6.28 24.39 10.07
C SER A 541 7.55 24.46 9.22
N ASN A 542 7.41 25.11 8.07
CA ASN A 542 8.51 25.38 7.17
C ASN A 542 8.55 26.89 6.85
N TYR A 543 9.73 27.45 6.89
CA TYR A 543 9.98 28.79 6.38
C TYR A 543 11.02 28.71 5.27
N ARG A 544 10.57 28.85 4.03
CA ARG A 544 11.39 28.57 2.84
C ARG A 544 11.94 27.13 2.91
N ALA A 545 13.28 26.98 2.88
CA ALA A 545 13.94 25.68 3.00
C ALA A 545 14.10 25.18 4.44
N LEU A 546 13.96 26.06 5.44
CA LEU A 546 14.13 25.71 6.85
C LEU A 546 12.86 25.05 7.38
N SER A 547 12.95 23.80 7.81
CA SER A 547 11.91 23.12 8.59
C SER A 547 12.17 23.32 10.08
N TYR A 548 11.14 23.62 10.86
CA TYR A 548 11.26 23.73 12.30
C TYR A 548 10.07 23.09 13.02
N SER A 549 10.36 22.54 14.19
CA SER A 549 9.34 21.97 15.05
C SER A 549 9.55 22.33 16.52
N VAL A 550 8.46 22.50 17.23
CA VAL A 550 8.42 22.69 18.67
C VAL A 550 7.47 21.66 19.25
N SER A 551 7.97 20.81 20.14
CA SER A 551 7.17 19.74 20.75
C SER A 551 7.29 19.80 22.27
N TYR A 552 6.17 19.62 22.97
CA TYR A 552 6.11 19.53 24.40
C TYR A 552 5.40 18.25 24.83
N ALA A 553 6.06 17.46 25.68
CA ALA A 553 5.50 16.25 26.28
C ALA A 553 5.41 16.39 27.79
N TYR A 554 4.25 16.11 28.36
CA TYR A 554 3.99 16.02 29.77
C TYR A 554 3.57 14.61 30.15
N ASN A 555 4.39 13.90 30.93
CA ASN A 555 4.14 12.55 31.38
C ASN A 555 4.11 12.52 32.89
N LYS A 556 3.00 12.12 33.49
CA LYS A 556 2.86 11.85 34.92
C LYS A 556 2.44 10.41 35.13
N ARG A 557 3.30 9.63 35.77
CA ARG A 557 3.00 8.26 36.21
C ARG A 557 3.20 8.20 37.72
N GLN A 558 2.13 7.97 38.43
CA GLN A 558 2.16 8.10 39.89
C GLN A 558 2.82 6.89 40.56
N GLU A 559 2.96 5.76 39.91
CA GLU A 559 3.66 4.58 40.44
C GLU A 559 5.13 4.86 40.76
N SER A 560 5.78 5.71 39.97
CA SER A 560 7.15 6.18 40.18
C SER A 560 7.23 7.50 40.92
N GLY A 561 6.10 8.19 41.19
CA GLY A 561 6.06 9.55 41.73
C GLY A 561 6.64 10.62 40.80
N LEU A 562 7.13 10.23 39.63
CA LEU A 562 7.86 11.10 38.72
C LEU A 562 6.90 11.79 37.74
N THR A 563 7.12 13.10 37.59
CA THR A 563 6.50 13.91 36.53
C THR A 563 7.59 14.35 35.58
N ASP A 564 7.57 13.89 34.35
CA ASP A 564 8.50 14.32 33.32
C ASP A 564 7.85 15.33 32.38
N GLN A 565 8.59 16.39 32.08
CA GLN A 565 8.20 17.47 31.17
C GLN A 565 9.34 17.67 30.19
N ILE A 566 9.08 17.44 28.90
CA ILE A 566 10.11 17.52 27.88
C ILE A 566 9.70 18.61 26.88
N LEU A 567 10.60 19.54 26.66
CA LEU A 567 10.52 20.51 25.57
C LEU A 567 11.56 20.12 24.51
N SER A 568 11.15 19.98 23.27
CA SER A 568 12.02 19.75 22.12
C SER A 568 11.82 20.85 21.08
N ILE A 569 12.90 21.45 20.63
CA ILE A 569 12.94 22.43 19.55
C ILE A 569 13.90 21.90 18.50
N ASN A 570 13.46 21.80 17.27
CA ASN A 570 14.27 21.29 16.18
C ASN A 570 14.24 22.25 14.99
N PHE A 571 15.40 22.48 14.36
CA PHE A 571 15.58 23.16 13.10
C PHE A 571 16.28 22.23 12.14
N SER A 572 15.83 22.13 10.90
CA SER A 572 16.42 21.29 9.86
C SER A 572 16.51 22.02 8.53
N LEU A 573 17.70 22.07 7.97
CA LEU A 573 18.00 22.74 6.71
C LEU A 573 18.43 21.68 5.68
N PRO A 574 17.65 21.44 4.60
CA PRO A 574 18.08 20.56 3.54
C PRO A 574 19.12 21.22 2.65
N PHE A 575 20.05 20.43 2.17
CA PHE A 575 21.03 20.84 1.17
C PHE A 575 21.46 19.63 0.32
N ASN A 576 21.95 19.87 -0.88
CA ASN A 576 22.35 18.81 -1.79
C ASN A 576 23.85 18.76 -1.93
N ILE A 577 24.42 17.55 -1.77
CA ILE A 577 25.81 17.26 -2.13
C ILE A 577 25.77 16.15 -3.18
N ALA A 578 26.40 16.37 -4.33
CA ALA A 578 26.52 15.39 -5.40
C ALA A 578 25.15 14.77 -5.82
N GLN A 579 24.10 15.61 -5.93
CA GLN A 579 22.71 15.25 -6.24
C GLN A 579 21.97 14.46 -5.17
N ASN A 580 22.58 14.22 -4.02
CA ASN A 580 21.95 13.51 -2.89
C ASN A 580 21.38 14.49 -1.88
N ASN A 581 20.24 14.13 -1.28
CA ASN A 581 19.56 14.92 -0.28
C ASN A 581 20.25 14.76 1.09
N ASN A 582 20.60 15.87 1.69
CA ASN A 582 21.21 15.90 3.02
C ASN A 582 20.51 16.96 3.89
N TRP A 583 20.60 16.81 5.20
CA TRP A 583 19.99 17.71 6.18
C TRP A 583 21.01 18.03 7.28
N LEU A 584 21.18 19.30 7.54
CA LEU A 584 21.84 19.78 8.74
C LEU A 584 20.74 20.14 9.75
N SER A 585 20.77 19.52 10.91
CA SER A 585 19.75 19.76 11.94
C SER A 585 20.39 20.23 13.24
N TYR A 586 19.74 21.19 13.90
CA TYR A 586 20.01 21.57 15.28
C TYR A 586 18.80 21.26 16.13
N ARG A 587 19.03 20.61 17.27
CA ARG A 587 17.97 20.26 18.21
C ARG A 587 18.36 20.62 19.62
N TYR A 588 17.40 21.18 20.33
CA TYR A 588 17.48 21.41 21.77
C TYR A 588 16.38 20.63 22.46
N ASN A 589 16.76 19.73 23.37
CA ASN A 589 15.85 18.97 24.21
C ASN A 589 16.11 19.36 25.69
N SER A 590 15.05 19.65 26.42
CA SER A 590 15.11 19.91 27.86
C SER A 590 14.08 19.06 28.59
N SER A 591 14.51 18.30 29.60
CA SER A 591 13.65 17.51 30.48
C SER A 591 13.72 18.01 31.91
N LYS A 592 12.57 18.06 32.59
CA LYS A 592 12.51 18.46 34.00
C LYS A 592 13.18 17.44 34.94
N GLN A 593 13.14 16.16 34.59
CA GLN A 593 13.71 15.05 35.37
C GLN A 593 15.09 14.62 34.86
N GLY A 594 15.49 15.10 33.71
CA GLY A 594 16.71 14.73 33.03
C GLY A 594 17.55 15.95 32.65
N ASP A 595 18.40 15.73 31.69
CA ASP A 595 19.36 16.71 31.22
C ASP A 595 18.79 17.61 30.11
N SER A 596 19.36 18.79 29.97
CA SER A 596 19.17 19.64 28.80
C SER A 596 20.27 19.35 27.79
N ILE A 597 19.91 18.99 26.58
CA ILE A 597 20.84 18.53 25.53
C ILE A 597 20.66 19.35 24.26
N SER A 598 21.76 19.90 23.75
CA SER A 598 21.86 20.46 22.40
C SER A 598 22.53 19.47 21.49
N SER A 599 21.97 19.28 20.31
CA SER A 599 22.48 18.34 19.29
C SER A 599 22.62 19.04 17.94
N VAL A 600 23.74 18.80 17.27
CA VAL A 600 23.90 19.10 15.85
C VAL A 600 24.03 17.79 15.12
N SER A 601 23.25 17.58 14.09
CA SER A 601 23.33 16.35 13.30
C SER A 601 23.37 16.65 11.80
N LEU A 602 24.13 15.81 11.09
CA LEU A 602 24.23 15.73 9.67
C LEU A 602 23.64 14.38 9.24
N SER A 603 22.58 14.38 8.49
CA SER A 603 21.96 13.15 7.99
C SER A 603 21.73 13.26 6.48
N GLY A 604 21.62 12.12 5.81
CA GLY A 604 21.38 12.11 4.39
C GLY A 604 21.32 10.72 3.79
N THR A 605 21.19 10.72 2.45
CA THR A 605 21.23 9.51 1.64
C THR A 605 22.40 9.56 0.69
N GLN A 606 23.03 8.42 0.44
CA GLN A 606 24.16 8.26 -0.45
C GLN A 606 24.03 6.97 -1.27
N LEU A 607 24.89 6.79 -2.23
CA LEU A 607 24.96 5.70 -3.19
C LEU A 607 23.83 5.76 -4.22
N GLU A 608 23.94 4.91 -5.22
CA GLU A 608 22.93 4.74 -6.26
C GLU A 608 21.59 4.34 -5.63
N ASP A 609 20.50 4.90 -6.14
CA ASP A 609 19.13 4.71 -5.61
C ASP A 609 18.94 5.13 -4.13
N ASN A 610 19.85 5.92 -3.53
CA ASN A 610 19.79 6.33 -2.13
C ASN A 610 19.77 5.17 -1.12
N ASN A 611 20.51 4.11 -1.42
CA ASN A 611 20.52 2.87 -0.65
C ASN A 611 21.19 2.99 0.72
N LEU A 612 22.12 3.91 0.89
CA LEU A 612 22.77 4.19 2.17
C LEU A 612 22.16 5.43 2.82
N GLN A 613 21.56 5.25 3.97
CA GLN A 613 21.15 6.33 4.86
C GLN A 613 22.19 6.46 5.97
N TYR A 614 22.57 7.68 6.32
CA TYR A 614 23.52 7.95 7.40
C TYR A 614 23.03 9.08 8.29
N ASP A 615 23.47 9.04 9.54
CA ASP A 615 23.29 10.10 10.54
C ASP A 615 24.55 10.21 11.39
N ILE A 616 25.08 11.42 11.52
CA ILE A 616 26.23 11.77 12.35
C ILE A 616 25.77 12.87 13.30
N SER A 617 25.89 12.67 14.59
CA SER A 617 25.49 13.65 15.59
C SER A 617 26.55 13.94 16.64
N GLN A 618 26.59 15.20 17.04
CA GLN A 618 27.35 15.69 18.17
C GLN A 618 26.41 16.35 19.15
N ASN A 619 26.46 15.93 20.40
CA ASN A 619 25.58 16.40 21.47
C ASN A 619 26.38 17.06 22.57
N TYR A 620 25.79 18.06 23.23
CA TYR A 620 26.29 18.70 24.45
C TYR A 620 25.21 18.68 25.52
N ASN A 621 25.52 18.02 26.63
CA ASN A 621 24.68 17.98 27.82
C ASN A 621 24.99 19.16 28.70
N HIS A 622 24.07 20.12 28.81
CA HIS A 622 24.26 21.34 29.58
C HIS A 622 24.31 21.11 31.10
N SER A 623 23.56 20.11 31.60
CA SER A 623 23.48 19.82 33.02
C SER A 623 24.74 19.16 33.56
N ARG A 624 25.37 18.27 32.72
CA ARG A 624 26.58 17.54 33.08
C ARG A 624 27.86 18.17 32.52
N GLN A 625 27.73 19.14 31.60
CA GLN A 625 28.82 19.73 30.82
C GLN A 625 29.66 18.69 30.09
N GLU A 626 29.00 17.74 29.45
CA GLU A 626 29.61 16.60 28.77
C GLU A 626 29.23 16.57 27.28
N TYR A 627 30.21 16.16 26.47
CA TYR A 627 29.98 15.88 25.04
C TYR A 627 29.73 14.39 24.82
N SER A 628 28.84 14.10 23.87
CA SER A 628 28.61 12.76 23.35
C SER A 628 28.37 12.84 21.83
N GLY A 629 28.61 11.75 21.13
CA GLY A 629 28.40 11.71 19.69
C GLY A 629 27.99 10.34 19.20
N SER A 630 27.42 10.31 18.01
CA SER A 630 27.05 9.05 17.36
C SER A 630 27.20 9.11 15.84
N VAL A 631 27.47 7.95 15.26
CA VAL A 631 27.44 7.71 13.81
C VAL A 631 26.59 6.48 13.57
N ASN A 632 25.61 6.59 12.69
CA ASN A 632 24.71 5.51 12.31
C ASN A 632 24.67 5.39 10.79
N GLY A 633 24.58 4.17 10.28
CA GLY A 633 24.38 3.87 8.88
C GLY A 633 23.35 2.76 8.70
N ASN A 634 22.50 2.89 7.68
CA ASN A 634 21.55 1.88 7.26
C ASN A 634 21.67 1.67 5.75
N TYR A 635 22.00 0.47 5.34
CA TYR A 635 22.10 0.10 3.93
C TYR A 635 20.93 -0.82 3.55
N SER A 636 20.16 -0.41 2.55
CA SER A 636 18.98 -1.11 2.05
C SER A 636 19.26 -1.72 0.68
N ALA A 637 19.33 -3.04 0.61
CA ALA A 637 19.46 -3.81 -0.63
C ALA A 637 18.12 -4.45 -1.04
N SER A 638 18.07 -5.04 -2.24
CA SER A 638 16.90 -5.83 -2.68
C SER A 638 16.60 -7.01 -1.73
N GLY A 639 17.66 -7.63 -1.17
CA GLY A 639 17.54 -8.81 -0.31
C GLY A 639 17.37 -8.53 1.17
N GLY A 640 17.39 -7.27 1.62
CA GLY A 640 17.24 -6.90 3.05
C GLY A 640 17.95 -5.62 3.40
N GLU A 641 18.07 -5.35 4.69
CA GLU A 641 18.67 -4.14 5.24
C GLU A 641 19.69 -4.49 6.32
N ILE A 642 20.78 -3.75 6.36
CA ILE A 642 21.84 -3.87 7.37
C ILE A 642 22.03 -2.51 8.02
N SER A 643 22.09 -2.46 9.33
CA SER A 643 22.34 -1.25 10.10
C SER A 643 23.53 -1.41 11.02
N ALA A 644 24.32 -0.37 11.17
CA ALA A 644 25.40 -0.29 12.16
C ALA A 644 25.45 1.11 12.75
N GLY A 645 25.79 1.19 14.03
CA GLY A 645 25.94 2.47 14.72
C GLY A 645 26.96 2.36 15.83
N TYR A 646 27.62 3.48 16.08
CA TYR A 646 28.55 3.66 17.18
C TYR A 646 28.18 4.96 17.89
N SER A 647 28.19 4.92 19.23
CA SER A 647 28.02 6.11 20.05
C SER A 647 29.00 6.12 21.22
N TYR A 648 29.35 7.30 21.66
CA TYR A 648 30.25 7.50 22.79
C TYR A 648 29.77 8.65 23.68
N ASP A 649 30.01 8.50 24.95
CA ASP A 649 30.01 9.58 25.93
C ASP A 649 31.16 9.39 26.94
N LYS A 650 31.21 10.20 27.95
CA LYS A 650 32.25 10.14 28.97
C LYS A 650 32.20 8.85 29.81
N ARG A 651 31.05 8.20 29.93
CA ARG A 651 30.84 7.06 30.82
C ARG A 651 30.81 5.72 30.11
N TYR A 652 30.40 5.72 28.83
CA TYR A 652 30.29 4.49 28.05
C TYR A 652 30.51 4.74 26.57
N GLN A 653 30.81 3.65 25.88
CA GLN A 653 30.78 3.54 24.45
C GLN A 653 29.79 2.45 24.07
N SER A 654 29.08 2.59 22.97
CA SER A 654 28.19 1.55 22.51
C SER A 654 28.32 1.32 21.01
N MET A 655 28.14 0.08 20.63
CA MET A 655 28.04 -0.33 19.25
C MET A 655 26.74 -1.13 19.08
N ASN A 656 25.96 -0.77 18.08
CA ASN A 656 24.78 -1.50 17.68
C ASN A 656 24.91 -1.95 16.23
N TRP A 657 24.44 -3.14 15.92
CA TRP A 657 24.32 -3.60 14.54
C TRP A 657 23.10 -4.49 14.39
N GLY A 658 22.56 -4.51 13.20
CA GLY A 658 21.34 -5.25 12.93
C GLY A 658 21.21 -5.63 11.48
N ALA A 659 20.36 -6.61 11.25
CA ALA A 659 19.94 -7.01 9.93
C ALA A 659 18.45 -7.33 9.97
N ASN A 660 17.72 -6.89 8.96
CA ASN A 660 16.31 -7.24 8.79
C ASN A 660 15.99 -7.53 7.33
N GLY A 661 15.09 -8.47 7.13
CA GLY A 661 14.73 -8.92 5.80
C GLY A 661 13.80 -10.12 5.85
N ALA A 662 13.67 -10.76 4.71
CA ALA A 662 12.90 -11.99 4.54
C ALA A 662 13.61 -12.96 3.61
N LEU A 663 13.37 -14.23 3.81
CA LEU A 663 13.68 -15.30 2.87
C LEU A 663 12.35 -15.86 2.38
N LEU A 664 12.06 -15.70 1.10
CA LEU A 664 10.87 -16.27 0.45
C LEU A 664 11.26 -17.56 -0.27
N ILE A 665 10.61 -18.66 0.09
CA ILE A 665 10.78 -20.01 -0.49
C ILE A 665 9.58 -20.26 -1.40
N HIS A 666 9.85 -20.53 -2.66
CA HIS A 666 8.85 -20.76 -3.69
C HIS A 666 9.32 -21.82 -4.69
N GLN A 667 8.49 -22.19 -5.67
CA GLN A 667 8.82 -23.24 -6.62
C GLN A 667 10.12 -23.00 -7.42
N GLY A 668 10.48 -21.74 -7.67
CA GLY A 668 11.72 -21.35 -8.37
C GLY A 668 12.95 -21.21 -7.46
N GLY A 669 12.88 -21.57 -6.16
CA GLY A 669 14.01 -21.49 -5.23
C GLY A 669 13.78 -20.59 -4.01
N ILE A 670 14.85 -19.97 -3.53
CA ILE A 670 14.82 -19.06 -2.38
C ILE A 670 15.22 -17.65 -2.85
N THR A 671 14.33 -16.69 -2.62
CA THR A 671 14.60 -15.28 -2.96
C THR A 671 14.70 -14.45 -1.67
N PRO A 672 15.86 -13.85 -1.37
CA PRO A 672 15.98 -12.86 -0.31
C PRO A 672 15.17 -11.60 -0.64
N SER A 673 14.62 -10.96 0.39
CA SER A 673 13.78 -9.78 0.26
C SER A 673 13.91 -8.87 1.47
N ARG A 674 13.49 -7.63 1.33
CA ARG A 674 13.12 -6.80 2.49
C ARG A 674 11.95 -7.45 3.22
N THR A 675 11.70 -7.01 4.46
CA THR A 675 10.66 -7.59 5.32
C THR A 675 9.29 -7.62 4.64
N ILE A 676 8.69 -8.79 4.56
CA ILE A 676 7.33 -9.01 4.04
C ILE A 676 6.33 -8.78 5.17
N TYR A 677 5.51 -7.73 5.07
CA TYR A 677 4.59 -7.36 6.15
C TYR A 677 3.26 -8.12 6.09
N ASP A 678 2.61 -8.15 4.95
CA ASP A 678 1.30 -8.79 4.79
C ASP A 678 1.27 -9.55 3.46
N SER A 679 0.96 -8.87 2.36
CA SER A 679 0.95 -9.45 1.02
C SER A 679 2.17 -8.98 0.23
N ALA A 680 2.68 -9.82 -0.65
CA ALA A 680 3.84 -9.52 -1.47
C ALA A 680 3.64 -9.98 -2.92
N ILE A 681 4.45 -9.43 -3.83
CA ILE A 681 4.49 -9.85 -5.21
C ILE A 681 5.87 -10.47 -5.48
N LEU A 682 5.88 -11.72 -5.93
CA LEU A 682 7.04 -12.36 -6.49
C LEU A 682 7.10 -12.03 -7.99
N ILE A 683 8.13 -11.32 -8.38
CA ILE A 683 8.43 -11.05 -9.79
C ILE A 683 9.20 -12.23 -10.34
N LYS A 684 8.81 -12.66 -11.53
CA LYS A 684 9.52 -13.69 -12.31
C LYS A 684 9.85 -13.14 -13.70
N ALA A 685 11.13 -13.00 -13.98
CA ALA A 685 11.71 -12.75 -15.29
C ALA A 685 12.83 -13.79 -15.47
N GLU A 686 12.45 -15.03 -15.75
CA GLU A 686 13.31 -16.22 -15.70
C GLU A 686 14.62 -16.00 -16.46
N ASP A 687 15.75 -16.30 -15.81
CA ASP A 687 17.12 -16.16 -16.32
C ASP A 687 17.55 -14.70 -16.66
N VAL A 688 16.80 -13.69 -16.26
CA VAL A 688 17.16 -12.28 -16.44
C VAL A 688 17.56 -11.67 -15.10
N ASP A 689 18.84 -11.50 -14.88
CA ASP A 689 19.41 -10.83 -13.72
C ASP A 689 19.41 -9.30 -13.88
N ASN A 690 19.47 -8.60 -12.74
CA ASN A 690 19.56 -7.14 -12.65
C ASN A 690 18.49 -6.36 -13.41
N LEU A 691 17.35 -6.97 -13.75
CA LEU A 691 16.20 -6.25 -14.28
C LEU A 691 15.63 -5.34 -13.20
N LYS A 692 15.62 -4.04 -13.47
CA LYS A 692 15.11 -3.03 -12.57
C LYS A 692 13.58 -3.06 -12.49
N VAL A 693 13.04 -3.10 -11.28
CA VAL A 693 11.60 -3.00 -11.03
C VAL A 693 11.25 -1.54 -10.80
N SER A 694 10.70 -0.87 -11.84
CA SER A 694 10.45 0.58 -11.80
C SER A 694 9.37 0.98 -10.78
N SER A 695 8.46 0.05 -10.43
CA SER A 695 7.40 0.29 -9.43
C SER A 695 7.88 0.17 -7.97
N ALA A 696 9.15 -0.16 -7.73
CA ALA A 696 9.73 -0.28 -6.41
C ALA A 696 11.15 0.34 -6.37
N GLN A 697 11.45 1.02 -5.28
CA GLN A 697 12.76 1.65 -5.11
C GLN A 697 13.86 0.60 -4.89
N SER A 698 14.98 0.74 -5.62
CA SER A 698 16.19 -0.09 -5.47
C SER A 698 15.89 -1.59 -5.48
N LEU A 699 15.03 -2.03 -6.37
CA LEU A 699 14.67 -3.44 -6.51
C LEU A 699 15.07 -3.97 -7.88
N TYR A 700 15.85 -5.04 -7.85
CA TYR A 700 16.41 -5.71 -9.05
C TYR A 700 16.18 -7.22 -8.93
N THR A 701 16.03 -7.90 -10.07
CA THR A 701 15.99 -9.36 -10.09
C THR A 701 17.36 -9.96 -9.73
N ASN A 702 17.33 -11.10 -9.07
CA ASN A 702 18.53 -11.89 -8.77
C ASN A 702 18.99 -12.70 -10.00
N ASN A 703 20.09 -13.47 -9.85
CA ASN A 703 20.66 -14.29 -10.93
C ASN A 703 19.70 -15.35 -11.52
N GLN A 704 18.63 -15.68 -10.82
CA GLN A 704 17.59 -16.59 -11.27
C GLN A 704 16.37 -15.84 -11.87
N GLY A 705 16.44 -14.51 -11.98
CA GLY A 705 15.36 -13.67 -12.50
C GLY A 705 14.20 -13.43 -11.52
N TYR A 706 14.42 -13.56 -10.21
CA TYR A 706 13.40 -13.33 -9.22
C TYR A 706 13.67 -12.08 -8.39
N ALA A 707 12.61 -11.35 -8.05
CA ALA A 707 12.60 -10.25 -7.09
C ALA A 707 11.29 -10.24 -6.30
N VAL A 708 11.27 -9.62 -5.13
CA VAL A 708 10.07 -9.54 -4.29
C VAL A 708 9.74 -8.09 -3.97
N ILE A 709 8.52 -7.65 -4.31
CA ILE A 709 7.94 -6.43 -3.75
C ILE A 709 7.27 -6.82 -2.42
N PRO A 710 7.84 -6.41 -1.27
CA PRO A 710 7.51 -7.01 0.04
C PRO A 710 6.25 -6.47 0.69
N ASN A 711 5.67 -5.40 0.17
CA ASN A 711 4.51 -4.75 0.76
C ASN A 711 3.63 -4.17 -0.33
N VAL A 712 2.45 -4.74 -0.49
CA VAL A 712 1.50 -4.37 -1.53
C VAL A 712 0.08 -4.26 -0.97
N SER A 713 -0.74 -3.46 -1.63
CA SER A 713 -2.12 -3.24 -1.21
C SER A 713 -2.98 -4.47 -1.46
N ARG A 714 -3.53 -5.03 -0.39
CA ARG A 714 -4.45 -6.17 -0.46
C ARG A 714 -5.81 -5.76 -1.00
N TYR A 715 -6.43 -6.63 -1.81
CA TYR A 715 -7.73 -6.43 -2.47
C TYR A 715 -7.78 -5.16 -3.34
N GLU A 716 -6.61 -4.67 -3.76
CA GLU A 716 -6.44 -3.52 -4.63
C GLU A 716 -5.58 -3.86 -5.83
N ARG A 717 -5.69 -3.08 -6.91
CA ARG A 717 -4.84 -3.24 -8.09
C ARG A 717 -3.44 -2.74 -7.79
N ASN A 718 -2.46 -3.63 -7.92
CA ASN A 718 -1.06 -3.30 -7.83
C ASN A 718 -0.45 -3.43 -9.23
N LYS A 719 -0.11 -2.31 -9.85
CA LYS A 719 0.60 -2.29 -11.14
C LYS A 719 2.09 -2.49 -10.87
N VAL A 720 2.67 -3.52 -11.47
CA VAL A 720 4.09 -3.83 -11.43
C VAL A 720 4.68 -3.47 -12.79
N THR A 721 5.74 -2.68 -12.80
CA THR A 721 6.45 -2.27 -14.01
C THR A 721 7.93 -2.59 -13.88
N VAL A 722 8.52 -3.04 -14.98
CA VAL A 722 9.95 -3.26 -15.11
C VAL A 722 10.54 -2.28 -16.11
N ASP A 723 11.83 -1.97 -15.97
CA ASP A 723 12.54 -1.05 -16.85
C ASP A 723 13.28 -1.83 -17.94
N PRO A 724 12.78 -1.87 -19.18
CA PRO A 724 13.44 -2.57 -20.25
C PRO A 724 14.82 -1.98 -20.60
N ALA A 725 15.10 -0.72 -20.24
CA ALA A 725 16.43 -0.13 -20.43
C ALA A 725 17.51 -0.74 -19.52
N SER A 726 17.10 -1.42 -18.45
CA SER A 726 18.01 -2.14 -17.55
C SER A 726 18.35 -3.57 -18.03
N LEU A 727 17.71 -4.04 -19.11
CA LEU A 727 18.01 -5.34 -19.69
C LEU A 727 19.43 -5.36 -20.25
N THR A 728 20.22 -6.34 -19.83
CA THR A 728 21.59 -6.55 -20.29
C THR A 728 21.65 -7.75 -21.23
N GLY A 729 22.61 -7.73 -22.15
CA GLY A 729 22.83 -8.83 -23.09
C GLY A 729 21.65 -9.02 -24.06
N ASN A 730 21.39 -10.27 -24.38
CA ASN A 730 20.34 -10.72 -25.29
C ASN A 730 19.05 -11.12 -24.54
N ASN A 731 18.68 -10.35 -23.53
CA ASN A 731 17.46 -10.57 -22.77
C ASN A 731 16.33 -9.69 -23.29
N ASP A 732 15.11 -10.25 -23.31
CA ASP A 732 13.89 -9.58 -23.69
C ASP A 732 12.75 -9.97 -22.74
N VAL A 733 11.79 -9.08 -22.56
CA VAL A 733 10.58 -9.32 -21.77
C VAL A 733 9.35 -9.08 -22.63
N GLU A 734 8.41 -10.01 -22.64
CA GLU A 734 7.19 -9.90 -23.45
C GLU A 734 6.31 -8.73 -22.98
N LEU A 735 6.26 -8.48 -21.68
CA LEU A 735 5.48 -7.42 -21.06
C LEU A 735 6.36 -6.56 -20.17
N THR A 736 6.20 -5.23 -20.23
CA THR A 736 6.89 -4.29 -19.33
C THR A 736 6.04 -3.92 -18.09
N SER A 737 4.76 -4.29 -18.08
CA SER A 737 3.89 -4.07 -16.91
C SER A 737 2.82 -5.16 -16.78
N THR A 738 2.45 -5.46 -15.56
CA THR A 738 1.34 -6.36 -15.22
C THR A 738 0.62 -5.84 -13.99
N THR A 739 -0.65 -6.24 -13.80
CA THR A 739 -1.46 -5.84 -12.65
C THR A 739 -1.93 -7.08 -11.89
N VAL A 740 -1.72 -7.08 -10.57
CA VAL A 740 -2.15 -8.17 -9.69
C VAL A 740 -2.99 -7.64 -8.52
N ILE A 741 -3.87 -8.48 -8.00
CA ILE A 741 -4.81 -8.12 -6.92
C ILE A 741 -4.68 -9.16 -5.81
N PRO A 742 -3.71 -9.03 -4.90
CA PRO A 742 -3.48 -10.01 -3.85
C PRO A 742 -4.60 -9.99 -2.78
N THR A 743 -4.98 -11.16 -2.30
CA THR A 743 -5.69 -11.29 -1.03
C THR A 743 -4.75 -11.01 0.14
N LYS A 744 -5.26 -10.81 1.35
CA LYS A 744 -4.42 -10.60 2.53
C LYS A 744 -3.50 -11.79 2.77
N GLY A 745 -2.23 -11.51 3.00
CA GLY A 745 -1.19 -12.51 3.24
C GLY A 745 -0.79 -13.32 2.00
N ALA A 746 -1.29 -13.02 0.81
CA ALA A 746 -0.95 -13.71 -0.43
C ALA A 746 0.44 -13.32 -0.95
N ILE A 747 1.15 -14.30 -1.51
CA ILE A 747 2.33 -14.09 -2.33
C ILE A 747 1.92 -14.31 -3.79
N VAL A 748 1.74 -13.24 -4.55
CA VAL A 748 1.23 -13.30 -5.92
C VAL A 748 2.36 -13.26 -6.92
N LEU A 749 2.30 -14.10 -7.96
CA LEU A 749 3.28 -14.13 -9.03
C LEU A 749 2.96 -13.04 -10.08
N ALA A 750 3.96 -12.22 -10.41
CA ALA A 750 3.99 -11.34 -11.56
C ALA A 750 5.01 -11.91 -12.57
N ASP A 751 4.52 -12.62 -13.58
CA ASP A 751 5.35 -13.30 -14.59
C ASP A 751 5.49 -12.41 -15.83
N PHE A 752 6.71 -11.98 -16.13
CA PHE A 752 7.04 -11.13 -17.27
C PHE A 752 7.44 -11.92 -18.52
N LYS A 753 7.42 -13.24 -18.44
CA LYS A 753 7.75 -14.15 -19.56
C LYS A 753 9.04 -13.71 -20.26
N ALA A 754 10.10 -13.63 -19.52
CA ALA A 754 11.40 -13.28 -20.05
C ALA A 754 11.93 -14.39 -20.98
N ARG A 755 12.69 -13.99 -21.97
CA ARG A 755 13.34 -14.90 -22.91
C ARG A 755 14.71 -14.39 -23.30
N LYS A 756 15.60 -15.31 -23.65
CA LYS A 756 16.88 -14.99 -24.30
C LYS A 756 16.68 -14.98 -25.81
N GLY A 757 17.12 -13.90 -26.45
CA GLY A 757 17.01 -13.78 -27.91
C GLY A 757 17.77 -12.56 -28.41
N ALA A 758 18.43 -12.71 -29.54
CA ALA A 758 19.24 -11.66 -30.15
C ALA A 758 18.39 -10.48 -30.62
N ARG A 759 19.02 -9.32 -30.66
CA ARG A 759 18.52 -8.13 -31.36
C ARG A 759 19.09 -8.15 -32.77
N VAL A 760 18.18 -8.15 -33.76
CA VAL A 760 18.52 -8.31 -35.16
C VAL A 760 17.98 -7.13 -35.97
N LEU A 761 18.83 -6.53 -36.77
CA LEU A 761 18.42 -5.65 -37.87
C LEU A 761 18.63 -6.48 -39.16
N ALA A 762 17.55 -7.01 -39.69
CA ALA A 762 17.57 -7.82 -40.92
C ALA A 762 17.20 -6.97 -42.11
N ASN A 763 17.91 -7.21 -43.22
CA ASN A 763 17.55 -6.69 -44.54
C ASN A 763 16.99 -7.87 -45.37
N LEU A 764 15.69 -7.83 -45.65
CA LEU A 764 14.94 -8.92 -46.26
C LEU A 764 14.76 -8.68 -47.77
N HIS A 765 15.13 -9.69 -48.57
CA HIS A 765 14.96 -9.68 -50.00
C HIS A 765 14.06 -10.85 -50.44
N TYR A 766 13.28 -10.66 -51.51
CA TYR A 766 12.52 -11.67 -52.16
C TYR A 766 12.82 -11.60 -53.68
N ASN A 767 13.30 -12.68 -54.26
CA ASN A 767 13.74 -12.71 -55.67
C ASN A 767 14.73 -11.58 -56.01
N GLY A 768 15.64 -11.24 -55.09
CA GLY A 768 16.68 -10.22 -55.28
C GLY A 768 16.22 -8.76 -55.17
N THR A 769 14.95 -8.52 -54.81
CA THR A 769 14.39 -7.18 -54.52
C THR A 769 14.11 -7.06 -53.02
N PRO A 770 14.32 -5.87 -52.38
CA PRO A 770 13.93 -5.63 -51.00
C PRO A 770 12.43 -5.86 -50.81
N LEU A 771 12.02 -6.41 -49.66
CA LEU A 771 10.62 -6.56 -49.33
C LEU A 771 9.94 -5.19 -49.21
N PRO A 772 8.65 -5.08 -49.62
CA PRO A 772 7.92 -3.83 -49.60
C PRO A 772 7.83 -3.22 -48.18
N PHE A 773 7.83 -1.89 -48.09
CA PHE A 773 7.52 -1.19 -46.86
C PHE A 773 6.17 -1.61 -46.27
N GLY A 774 6.08 -1.80 -44.99
CA GLY A 774 4.87 -2.22 -44.31
C GLY A 774 4.65 -3.73 -44.24
N THR A 775 5.53 -4.55 -44.87
CA THR A 775 5.48 -6.01 -44.78
C THR A 775 5.52 -6.44 -43.32
N GLN A 776 4.57 -7.27 -42.90
CA GLN A 776 4.56 -7.87 -41.58
C GLN A 776 5.51 -9.04 -41.50
N VAL A 777 6.40 -9.03 -40.54
CA VAL A 777 7.38 -10.10 -40.27
C VAL A 777 7.09 -10.72 -38.92
N GLU A 778 7.04 -12.03 -38.87
CA GLU A 778 6.82 -12.83 -37.68
C GLU A 778 7.94 -13.87 -37.51
N ILE A 779 8.43 -14.00 -36.27
CA ILE A 779 9.39 -15.03 -35.88
C ILE A 779 8.67 -16.17 -35.20
N TYR A 780 8.82 -17.37 -35.77
CA TYR A 780 8.22 -18.59 -35.27
C TYR A 780 9.26 -19.55 -34.68
N GLN A 781 8.91 -20.14 -33.55
CA GLN A 781 9.61 -21.30 -33.00
C GLN A 781 8.56 -22.25 -32.42
N ASN A 782 8.63 -23.53 -32.75
CA ASN A 782 7.68 -24.57 -32.30
C ASN A 782 6.19 -24.24 -32.53
N GLY A 783 5.89 -23.54 -33.64
CA GLY A 783 4.52 -23.19 -34.01
C GLY A 783 3.94 -21.97 -33.27
N GLN A 784 4.73 -21.29 -32.43
CA GLN A 784 4.33 -20.06 -31.75
C GLN A 784 5.05 -18.83 -32.31
N VAL A 785 4.32 -17.72 -32.44
CA VAL A 785 4.90 -16.40 -32.76
C VAL A 785 5.62 -15.87 -31.52
N LEU A 786 6.92 -15.62 -31.64
CA LEU A 786 7.74 -15.12 -30.57
C LEU A 786 7.99 -13.62 -30.67
N SER A 787 8.17 -13.11 -31.87
CA SER A 787 8.47 -11.72 -32.15
C SER A 787 7.84 -11.32 -33.48
N SER A 788 7.54 -10.05 -33.63
CA SER A 788 7.06 -9.47 -34.87
C SER A 788 7.69 -8.11 -35.12
N GLY A 789 7.75 -7.74 -36.40
CA GLY A 789 8.27 -6.47 -36.84
C GLY A 789 7.59 -6.03 -38.14
N ILE A 790 7.82 -4.80 -38.51
CA ILE A 790 7.34 -4.24 -39.80
C ILE A 790 8.57 -3.82 -40.59
N VAL A 791 8.58 -4.18 -41.86
CA VAL A 791 9.66 -3.81 -42.78
C VAL A 791 9.60 -2.31 -43.04
N ALA A 792 10.73 -1.65 -42.85
CA ALA A 792 10.96 -0.26 -43.18
C ALA A 792 11.45 -0.09 -44.62
N ASN A 793 12.06 1.02 -44.98
CA ASN A 793 12.65 1.24 -46.28
C ASN A 793 13.76 0.23 -46.57
N ASP A 794 13.98 -0.10 -47.84
CA ASP A 794 15.06 -0.99 -48.30
C ASP A 794 15.04 -2.41 -47.70
N GLY A 795 13.84 -2.89 -47.29
CA GLY A 795 13.70 -4.24 -46.75
C GLY A 795 14.17 -4.41 -45.31
N GLU A 796 14.49 -3.31 -44.60
CA GLU A 796 14.98 -3.36 -43.20
C GLU A 796 13.85 -3.68 -42.23
N VAL A 797 14.15 -4.60 -41.28
CA VAL A 797 13.26 -4.88 -40.15
C VAL A 797 14.08 -5.09 -38.89
N PHE A 798 13.64 -4.42 -37.83
CA PHE A 798 14.20 -4.65 -36.49
C PHE A 798 13.37 -5.70 -35.76
N LEU A 799 14.05 -6.72 -35.26
CA LEU A 799 13.49 -7.86 -34.54
C LEU A 799 14.19 -8.00 -33.18
N ASN A 800 13.42 -8.14 -32.13
CA ASN A 800 13.92 -8.32 -30.76
C ASN A 800 13.53 -9.71 -30.23
N GLY A 801 14.39 -10.26 -29.35
CA GLY A 801 14.12 -11.55 -28.73
C GLY A 801 14.16 -12.74 -29.70
N VAL A 802 15.03 -12.68 -30.70
CA VAL A 802 15.19 -13.72 -31.72
C VAL A 802 15.99 -14.90 -31.16
N PRO A 803 15.41 -16.13 -31.12
CA PRO A 803 16.15 -17.33 -30.66
C PRO A 803 17.29 -17.70 -31.59
N GLU A 804 18.24 -18.53 -31.10
CA GLU A 804 19.41 -18.98 -31.86
C GLU A 804 19.03 -19.58 -33.21
N GLN A 805 17.93 -20.34 -33.26
CA GLN A 805 17.33 -20.87 -34.50
C GLN A 805 15.84 -20.63 -34.51
N SER A 806 15.35 -19.98 -35.54
CA SER A 806 13.94 -19.68 -35.74
C SER A 806 13.56 -19.62 -37.21
N GLN A 807 12.25 -19.63 -37.49
CA GLN A 807 11.70 -19.38 -38.80
C GLN A 807 11.15 -17.96 -38.86
N LEU A 808 11.51 -17.24 -39.90
CA LEU A 808 10.98 -15.94 -40.20
C LEU A 808 9.95 -16.12 -41.33
N ARG A 809 8.76 -15.57 -41.13
CA ARG A 809 7.72 -15.44 -42.13
C ARG A 809 7.43 -13.98 -42.37
N ALA A 810 7.45 -13.57 -43.63
CA ALA A 810 7.08 -12.24 -44.03
C ALA A 810 5.82 -12.27 -44.89
N LYS A 811 4.89 -11.35 -44.68
CA LYS A 811 3.63 -11.27 -45.42
C LYS A 811 3.33 -9.83 -45.81
N TRP A 812 3.13 -9.58 -47.14
CA TRP A 812 2.82 -8.23 -47.66
C TRP A 812 1.52 -8.17 -48.45
N GLY A 813 0.75 -9.28 -48.49
CA GLY A 813 -0.57 -9.37 -49.15
C GLY A 813 -1.33 -10.63 -48.74
N ASN A 814 -2.45 -10.87 -49.37
CA ASN A 814 -3.35 -11.98 -49.03
C ASN A 814 -3.19 -13.21 -49.93
N SER A 815 -2.43 -13.11 -51.01
CA SER A 815 -2.18 -14.27 -51.90
C SER A 815 -0.97 -15.08 -51.44
N ALA A 816 -0.88 -16.32 -51.92
CA ALA A 816 0.23 -17.23 -51.61
C ALA A 816 1.59 -16.75 -52.14
N VAL A 817 1.58 -15.84 -53.12
CA VAL A 817 2.79 -15.25 -53.73
C VAL A 817 3.23 -13.97 -53.01
N GLU A 818 2.42 -13.46 -52.08
CA GLU A 818 2.68 -12.25 -51.27
C GLU A 818 3.14 -12.61 -49.86
N GLN A 819 3.77 -13.74 -49.70
CA GLN A 819 4.39 -14.19 -48.45
C GLN A 819 5.65 -15.00 -48.80
N CYS A 820 6.58 -15.00 -47.86
CA CYS A 820 7.80 -15.78 -47.94
C CYS A 820 8.27 -16.25 -46.57
N GLN A 821 9.16 -17.23 -46.57
CA GLN A 821 9.75 -17.77 -45.34
C GLN A 821 11.27 -17.90 -45.48
N THR A 822 11.95 -17.74 -44.40
CA THR A 822 13.40 -18.02 -44.31
C THR A 822 13.79 -18.52 -42.93
N THR A 823 14.92 -19.22 -42.84
CA THR A 823 15.48 -19.63 -41.54
C THR A 823 16.38 -18.52 -41.02
N LEU A 824 16.20 -18.18 -39.78
CA LEU A 824 17.01 -17.18 -39.08
C LEU A 824 17.91 -17.86 -38.05
N ASN A 825 19.22 -17.70 -38.23
CA ASN A 825 20.24 -18.18 -37.29
C ASN A 825 20.98 -16.98 -36.73
N VAL A 826 21.05 -16.89 -35.42
CA VAL A 826 21.68 -15.78 -34.67
C VAL A 826 22.67 -16.33 -33.64
N ASP A 827 23.71 -15.58 -33.34
CA ASP A 827 24.65 -15.94 -32.32
C ASP A 827 24.29 -15.25 -30.98
N LEU A 828 23.80 -16.03 -30.04
CA LEU A 828 23.41 -15.51 -28.72
C LEU A 828 24.61 -15.11 -27.84
N SER A 829 25.84 -15.40 -28.24
CA SER A 829 27.03 -14.94 -27.51
C SER A 829 27.35 -13.46 -27.80
N LEU A 830 26.81 -12.91 -28.90
CA LEU A 830 27.02 -11.53 -29.29
C LEU A 830 25.94 -10.62 -28.63
N GLU A 831 26.35 -9.79 -27.70
CA GLU A 831 25.45 -8.83 -27.00
C GLU A 831 25.10 -7.57 -27.80
N LYS A 832 25.50 -7.52 -29.08
CA LYS A 832 25.27 -6.39 -29.98
C LYS A 832 24.13 -6.69 -30.96
N ILE A 833 23.57 -5.65 -31.57
CA ILE A 833 22.64 -5.79 -32.67
C ILE A 833 23.36 -6.51 -33.81
N GLN A 834 22.76 -7.59 -34.28
CA GLN A 834 23.28 -8.39 -35.40
C GLN A 834 22.66 -7.89 -36.70
N PHE A 835 23.52 -7.61 -37.67
CA PHE A 835 23.08 -7.17 -39.00
C PHE A 835 23.08 -8.38 -39.90
N LEU A 836 21.91 -8.74 -40.45
CA LEU A 836 21.72 -9.90 -41.30
C LEU A 836 21.09 -9.51 -42.66
N GLN A 837 21.64 -10.09 -43.72
CA GLN A 837 20.99 -10.05 -45.02
C GLN A 837 20.36 -11.43 -45.30
N LEU A 838 19.10 -11.45 -45.59
CA LEU A 838 18.32 -12.68 -45.69
C LEU A 838 17.48 -12.68 -46.96
N ASP A 839 17.66 -13.76 -47.70
CA ASP A 839 16.80 -14.05 -48.87
C ASP A 839 15.62 -14.90 -48.40
N CYS A 840 14.45 -14.36 -48.56
CA CYS A 840 13.19 -14.98 -48.20
C CYS A 840 12.61 -15.70 -49.42
N ARG A 841 12.10 -16.91 -49.30
CA ARG A 841 11.62 -17.73 -50.39
C ARG A 841 10.19 -18.17 -50.15
#